data_8baf88a2d001156d3fe19cc559d04bf4
#
_entry.id   8baf88a2d001156d3fe19cc559d04bf4
#
_cell.length_a   1.000
_cell.length_b   1.000
_cell.length_c   1.000
_cell.angle_alpha   90.00
_cell.angle_beta   90.00
_cell.angle_gamma   90.00
#
_symmetry.space_group_name_H-M   'P 1'
#
loop_
_entity.id
_entity.type
_entity.pdbx_description
1 polymer ?
#
loop_
_entity_poly.entity_id
_entity_poly.type
_entity_poly.pdbx_seq_one_letter_code
_entity_poly.pdbx_strand_id
1 'polypeptide(L)'
;MAEMTKSTEAKKDEMQVEKEKLESVKKADAAVKTMHDFTSPEVLYKELINSVLKYHPSTDISMIEKAYRVASEAHEGQKRKSGEPYIIHPLCVAIILADLELDKETIVAGLLHDAVEDTWMTYEEVEKEFGSEVALLVDGVTKLGQLSYSADKVEVQAENLRKMFLAMAKDIRVILIKLADRLHNMRTLQYMRPEKQQEKARETMDIYAPIAMRLGISKIKVELDDLSLKYLKPDVYYDLVEKIALRKSDREKFVGAIVKEVKQHMEDANIKAQVDGRVKHFFSIYKKMVNQDKTIDQIYDLFAVRILVDTVKDCYAALGVIHEMYKPIPGRFKDYIAMPKPNMYQSLHTTLIGPNGQPFEIQIRTFEMHKTAEYGIAAHWKYKESSDGKAPVGKSEEEKLNWLRQILEWQRDMSDNKEFMSLLKNDLDLFADSVYCFTPQGDVKTLPSGSTPVDFAYSVHSAVGNKMVGARVNGKLVPIEYQIKNGDRIEIITSQNSQGPSRDWLKLVKSTQAKNKINQWFKKELKEDNILKGKEMLAQYARAKGFKIVNYNKLQYLEAVMNKYGFRDWDSVLAAIGHGGLKEGQVFNKLVEAYDKENKKAMTDEQVLEAASETQEKLHIAKSKSGIVVKGIHDVAVRFSKCCNPIPGDEIVGFVTRGRGITIHRTDCINVLNMSETDRTRLIEAEWQQPDNKEKEKYMAEIQVYANNRTGLLVDLSKIFTERKIDLRSINSRTNKQEKATISMSFEIGSKEELRSLIEKIRQVESIIDVERTTG
;
A
#
# COMPACT_ATOMS: atom_id res chain seq x y z
N MET A 1 14.91 -51.47 -15.47
CA MET A 1 14.47 -51.69 -14.08
C MET A 1 15.30 -50.91 -13.05
N ALA A 2 16.64 -50.79 -13.18
CA ALA A 2 17.46 -50.07 -12.21
C ALA A 2 17.29 -48.53 -12.20
N GLU A 3 16.87 -47.92 -13.31
CA GLU A 3 16.61 -46.46 -13.38
C GLU A 3 15.23 -46.08 -12.83
N MET A 4 14.26 -46.97 -12.92
CA MET A 4 12.93 -46.72 -12.32
C MET A 4 12.94 -46.82 -10.79
N THR A 5 13.79 -47.65 -10.21
CA THR A 5 13.96 -47.78 -8.75
C THR A 5 14.66 -46.55 -8.15
N LYS A 6 15.69 -46.00 -8.81
CA LYS A 6 16.37 -44.77 -8.37
C LYS A 6 15.48 -43.53 -8.40
N SER A 7 14.58 -43.42 -9.39
CA SER A 7 13.58 -42.31 -9.46
C SER A 7 12.51 -42.41 -8.38
N THR A 8 12.18 -43.62 -7.93
CA THR A 8 11.18 -43.83 -6.84
C THR A 8 11.77 -43.63 -5.45
N GLU A 9 13.03 -43.96 -5.25
CA GLU A 9 13.76 -43.67 -4.01
C GLU A 9 14.00 -42.16 -3.85
N ALA A 10 14.46 -41.45 -4.88
CA ALA A 10 14.63 -39.99 -4.84
C ALA A 10 13.33 -39.25 -4.54
N LYS A 11 12.18 -39.68 -5.07
CA LYS A 11 10.87 -39.12 -4.73
C LYS A 11 10.39 -39.45 -3.32
N LYS A 12 10.80 -40.59 -2.76
CA LYS A 12 10.50 -40.95 -1.36
C LYS A 12 11.35 -40.11 -0.39
N ASP A 13 12.63 -39.88 -0.73
CA ASP A 13 13.52 -39.02 0.07
C ASP A 13 13.06 -37.56 0.02
N GLU A 14 12.63 -37.03 -1.13
CA GLU A 14 12.03 -35.69 -1.23
C GLU A 14 10.75 -35.57 -0.40
N MET A 15 9.85 -36.55 -0.46
CA MET A 15 8.63 -36.58 0.37
C MET A 15 8.92 -36.72 1.85
N GLN A 16 9.96 -37.42 2.23
CA GLN A 16 10.39 -37.56 3.63
C GLN A 16 10.97 -36.24 4.16
N VAL A 17 11.84 -35.58 3.39
CA VAL A 17 12.38 -34.25 3.69
C VAL A 17 11.28 -33.20 3.77
N GLU A 18 10.25 -33.27 2.91
CA GLU A 18 9.12 -32.37 2.94
C GLU A 18 8.21 -32.60 4.15
N LYS A 19 8.03 -33.86 4.58
CA LYS A 19 7.34 -34.21 5.84
C LYS A 19 8.09 -33.75 7.08
N GLU A 20 9.38 -33.92 7.13
CA GLU A 20 10.24 -33.47 8.24
C GLU A 20 10.29 -31.93 8.31
N LYS A 21 10.33 -31.25 7.16
CA LYS A 21 10.15 -29.78 7.07
C LYS A 21 8.79 -29.35 7.60
N LEU A 22 7.71 -30.04 7.23
CA LEU A 22 6.36 -29.73 7.70
C LEU A 22 6.17 -29.98 9.21
N GLU A 23 6.84 -30.98 9.78
CA GLU A 23 6.85 -31.21 11.23
C GLU A 23 7.71 -30.21 11.99
N SER A 24 8.85 -29.79 11.45
CA SER A 24 9.67 -28.73 12.05
C SER A 24 8.96 -27.38 12.00
N VAL A 25 8.23 -27.09 10.92
CA VAL A 25 7.33 -25.92 10.77
C VAL A 25 6.22 -25.94 11.83
N LYS A 26 5.56 -27.10 12.05
CA LYS A 26 4.53 -27.23 13.09
C LYS A 26 5.09 -27.09 14.51
N LYS A 27 6.31 -27.56 14.75
CA LYS A 27 7.01 -27.37 16.05
C LYS A 27 7.46 -25.93 16.26
N ALA A 28 7.91 -25.23 15.22
CA ALA A 28 8.25 -23.81 15.26
C ALA A 28 7.00 -22.93 15.48
N ASP A 29 5.87 -23.25 14.83
CA ASP A 29 4.58 -22.56 15.08
C ASP A 29 4.05 -22.80 16.50
N ALA A 30 4.29 -23.97 17.07
CA ALA A 30 3.95 -24.24 18.47
C ALA A 30 4.83 -23.45 19.47
N ALA A 31 6.05 -23.10 19.09
CA ALA A 31 6.97 -22.28 19.90
C ALA A 31 6.71 -20.77 19.76
N VAL A 32 6.06 -20.34 18.67
CA VAL A 32 5.62 -18.95 18.39
C VAL A 32 4.15 -18.74 18.81
N LYS A 33 3.51 -19.71 19.49
CA LYS A 33 2.16 -19.51 20.05
C LYS A 33 2.19 -18.29 20.96
N THR A 34 1.52 -17.23 20.51
CA THR A 34 1.20 -16.08 21.35
C THR A 34 0.37 -16.58 22.53
N MET A 35 0.70 -16.12 23.74
CA MET A 35 0.10 -16.56 25.02
C MET A 35 -1.43 -16.40 25.09
N HIS A 36 -2.06 -15.81 24.08
CA HIS A 36 -3.47 -15.44 24.07
C HIS A 36 -4.38 -16.34 23.22
N ASP A 37 -3.84 -17.27 22.45
CA ASP A 37 -4.66 -18.24 21.74
C ASP A 37 -5.32 -19.18 22.77
N PHE A 38 -6.66 -19.14 22.84
CA PHE A 38 -7.51 -19.96 23.72
C PHE A 38 -7.58 -19.59 25.21
N THR A 39 -7.18 -18.36 25.57
CA THR A 39 -7.34 -17.85 26.94
C THR A 39 -8.80 -17.39 27.16
N SER A 40 -9.39 -17.68 28.32
CA SER A 40 -10.75 -17.24 28.59
C SER A 40 -10.88 -15.72 28.70
N PRO A 41 -12.03 -15.13 28.30
CA PRO A 41 -12.27 -13.71 28.40
C PRO A 41 -11.99 -13.12 29.79
N GLU A 42 -12.29 -13.85 30.86
CA GLU A 42 -12.10 -13.39 32.25
C GLU A 42 -10.60 -13.27 32.61
N VAL A 43 -9.76 -14.17 32.06
CA VAL A 43 -8.29 -14.12 32.27
C VAL A 43 -7.72 -12.93 31.51
N LEU A 44 -8.13 -12.72 30.26
CA LEU A 44 -7.71 -11.58 29.44
C LEU A 44 -8.16 -10.24 30.04
N TYR A 45 -9.39 -10.19 30.61
CA TYR A 45 -9.87 -9.00 31.31
C TYR A 45 -8.99 -8.67 32.52
N LYS A 46 -8.64 -9.68 33.34
CA LYS A 46 -7.74 -9.48 34.47
C LYS A 46 -6.35 -9.01 34.03
N GLU A 47 -5.84 -9.53 32.92
CA GLU A 47 -4.58 -9.10 32.34
C GLU A 47 -4.64 -7.64 31.89
N LEU A 48 -5.73 -7.23 31.19
CA LEU A 48 -5.98 -5.84 30.81
C LEU A 48 -5.92 -4.90 32.01
N ILE A 49 -6.70 -5.23 33.08
CA ILE A 49 -6.75 -4.40 34.29
C ILE A 49 -5.37 -4.32 34.96
N ASN A 50 -4.68 -5.44 35.10
CA ASN A 50 -3.33 -5.46 35.66
C ASN A 50 -2.34 -4.62 34.84
N SER A 51 -2.47 -4.63 33.51
CA SER A 51 -1.62 -3.82 32.63
C SER A 51 -1.91 -2.32 32.80
N VAL A 52 -3.19 -1.93 32.86
CA VAL A 52 -3.58 -0.53 33.07
C VAL A 52 -3.12 0.00 34.42
N LEU A 53 -3.33 -0.75 35.51
CA LEU A 53 -2.96 -0.34 36.88
C LEU A 53 -1.45 -0.14 37.07
N LYS A 54 -0.60 -0.75 36.23
CA LYS A 54 0.87 -0.56 36.30
C LYS A 54 1.33 0.85 35.94
N TYR A 55 0.63 1.52 35.03
CA TYR A 55 1.10 2.81 34.51
C TYR A 55 0.11 3.96 34.72
N HIS A 56 -1.17 3.68 34.88
CA HIS A 56 -2.20 4.71 35.01
C HIS A 56 -2.19 5.33 36.40
N PRO A 57 -2.22 6.67 36.54
CA PRO A 57 -2.15 7.34 37.85
C PRO A 57 -3.41 7.15 38.69
N SER A 58 -4.57 6.93 38.05
CA SER A 58 -5.84 6.66 38.71
C SER A 58 -6.14 5.18 38.80
N THR A 59 -6.60 4.72 39.98
CA THR A 59 -7.06 3.35 40.19
C THR A 59 -8.53 3.15 39.76
N ASP A 60 -9.22 4.19 39.30
CA ASP A 60 -10.58 4.09 38.79
C ASP A 60 -10.62 3.44 37.42
N ILE A 61 -11.12 2.21 37.36
CA ILE A 61 -11.29 1.38 36.17
C ILE A 61 -12.77 1.22 35.76
N SER A 62 -13.66 1.94 36.37
CA SER A 62 -15.14 1.80 36.22
C SER A 62 -15.58 1.93 34.75
N MET A 63 -14.97 2.85 34.00
CA MET A 63 -15.26 3.07 32.61
C MET A 63 -14.81 1.88 31.73
N ILE A 64 -13.65 1.28 32.02
CA ILE A 64 -13.13 0.09 31.29
C ILE A 64 -13.98 -1.12 31.60
N GLU A 65 -14.39 -1.31 32.87
CA GLU A 65 -15.29 -2.38 33.31
C GLU A 65 -16.66 -2.28 32.65
N LYS A 66 -17.21 -1.07 32.57
CA LYS A 66 -18.46 -0.79 31.87
C LYS A 66 -18.34 -1.13 30.38
N ALA A 67 -17.24 -0.71 29.72
CA ALA A 67 -17.01 -0.97 28.33
C ALA A 67 -16.87 -2.47 28.03
N TYR A 68 -16.14 -3.21 28.86
CA TYR A 68 -16.02 -4.66 28.74
C TYR A 68 -17.38 -5.37 28.82
N ARG A 69 -18.25 -4.97 29.81
CA ARG A 69 -19.58 -5.54 29.96
C ARG A 69 -20.44 -5.26 28.71
N VAL A 70 -20.48 -4.01 28.25
CA VAL A 70 -21.25 -3.60 27.07
C VAL A 70 -20.76 -4.30 25.81
N ALA A 71 -19.45 -4.37 25.61
CA ALA A 71 -18.88 -5.08 24.46
C ALA A 71 -19.19 -6.60 24.52
N SER A 72 -19.17 -7.21 25.72
CA SER A 72 -19.50 -8.63 25.91
C SER A 72 -20.96 -8.93 25.59
N GLU A 73 -21.87 -8.06 26.01
CA GLU A 73 -23.31 -8.16 25.72
C GLU A 73 -23.58 -7.94 24.23
N ALA A 74 -22.93 -6.94 23.60
CA ALA A 74 -23.09 -6.63 22.19
C ALA A 74 -22.63 -7.76 21.26
N HIS A 75 -21.56 -8.46 21.62
CA HIS A 75 -21.00 -9.59 20.86
C HIS A 75 -21.44 -10.97 21.35
N GLU A 76 -22.49 -11.03 22.19
CA GLU A 76 -22.99 -12.29 22.73
C GLU A 76 -23.40 -13.27 21.60
N GLY A 77 -22.95 -14.52 21.68
CA GLY A 77 -23.20 -15.55 20.68
C GLY A 77 -22.37 -15.45 19.40
N GLN A 78 -21.66 -14.33 19.16
CA GLN A 78 -20.77 -14.20 18.00
C GLN A 78 -19.47 -14.98 18.22
N LYS A 79 -18.98 -15.61 17.14
CA LYS A 79 -17.72 -16.38 17.14
C LYS A 79 -16.81 -15.92 16.01
N ARG A 80 -15.51 -15.90 16.27
CA ARG A 80 -14.49 -15.69 15.24
C ARG A 80 -14.31 -16.94 14.36
N LYS A 81 -13.56 -16.81 13.27
CA LYS A 81 -13.22 -17.95 12.39
C LYS A 81 -12.39 -19.03 13.07
N SER A 82 -11.69 -18.68 14.16
CA SER A 82 -11.01 -19.62 15.08
C SER A 82 -11.96 -20.48 15.91
N GLY A 83 -13.24 -20.10 15.99
CA GLY A 83 -14.26 -20.73 16.85
C GLY A 83 -14.39 -20.10 18.23
N GLU A 84 -13.55 -19.16 18.59
CA GLU A 84 -13.54 -18.45 19.89
C GLU A 84 -14.66 -17.40 19.99
N PRO A 85 -15.10 -17.05 21.21
CA PRO A 85 -16.00 -15.91 21.44
C PRO A 85 -15.42 -14.62 20.84
N TYR A 86 -16.24 -13.81 20.17
CA TYR A 86 -15.78 -12.60 19.49
C TYR A 86 -15.12 -11.59 20.43
N ILE A 87 -15.61 -11.49 21.68
CA ILE A 87 -15.11 -10.54 22.71
C ILE A 87 -13.59 -10.68 22.99
N ILE A 88 -12.98 -11.83 22.69
CA ILE A 88 -11.53 -12.03 22.82
C ILE A 88 -10.75 -11.04 21.97
N HIS A 89 -11.27 -10.69 20.77
CA HIS A 89 -10.62 -9.73 19.89
C HIS A 89 -10.53 -8.32 20.47
N PRO A 90 -11.63 -7.67 20.86
CA PRO A 90 -11.59 -6.36 21.51
C PRO A 90 -10.73 -6.35 22.78
N LEU A 91 -10.77 -7.42 23.59
CA LEU A 91 -9.91 -7.54 24.77
C LEU A 91 -8.43 -7.56 24.40
N CYS A 92 -8.03 -8.35 23.41
CA CYS A 92 -6.63 -8.40 22.96
C CYS A 92 -6.19 -7.05 22.36
N VAL A 93 -7.06 -6.36 21.63
CA VAL A 93 -6.80 -5.01 21.12
C VAL A 93 -6.58 -4.04 22.29
N ALA A 94 -7.46 -4.07 23.30
CA ALA A 94 -7.32 -3.23 24.49
C ALA A 94 -6.03 -3.53 25.28
N ILE A 95 -5.61 -4.80 25.40
CA ILE A 95 -4.34 -5.19 26.03
C ILE A 95 -3.15 -4.61 25.24
N ILE A 96 -3.16 -4.67 23.89
CA ILE A 96 -2.12 -4.09 23.06
C ILE A 96 -2.04 -2.56 23.28
N LEU A 97 -3.19 -1.87 23.41
CA LEU A 97 -3.23 -0.44 23.69
C LEU A 97 -2.75 -0.12 25.12
N ALA A 98 -3.10 -0.94 26.11
CA ALA A 98 -2.59 -0.83 27.47
C ALA A 98 -1.08 -1.06 27.53
N ASP A 99 -0.56 -1.98 26.75
CA ASP A 99 0.87 -2.23 26.58
C ASP A 99 1.64 -1.06 25.95
N LEU A 100 0.94 -0.16 25.26
CA LEU A 100 1.45 1.13 24.75
C LEU A 100 1.30 2.27 25.76
N GLU A 101 0.80 1.99 26.96
CA GLU A 101 0.55 2.94 28.07
C GLU A 101 -0.38 4.10 27.66
N LEU A 102 -1.45 3.81 26.88
CA LEU A 102 -2.43 4.81 26.41
C LEU A 102 -3.50 5.13 27.47
N ASP A 103 -4.22 6.25 27.24
CA ASP A 103 -5.30 6.72 28.11
C ASP A 103 -6.51 5.77 28.14
N LYS A 104 -7.37 5.96 29.15
CA LYS A 104 -8.57 5.12 29.38
C LYS A 104 -9.55 5.20 28.23
N GLU A 105 -9.75 6.39 27.67
CA GLU A 105 -10.64 6.66 26.54
C GLU A 105 -10.24 5.85 25.32
N THR A 106 -8.93 5.77 25.02
CA THR A 106 -8.38 4.96 23.93
C THR A 106 -8.58 3.47 24.17
N ILE A 107 -8.39 2.99 25.41
CA ILE A 107 -8.60 1.57 25.77
C ILE A 107 -10.09 1.22 25.64
N VAL A 108 -10.98 2.08 26.13
CA VAL A 108 -12.44 1.91 26.02
C VAL A 108 -12.87 1.92 24.57
N ALA A 109 -12.35 2.84 23.76
CA ALA A 109 -12.59 2.85 22.31
C ALA A 109 -12.07 1.57 21.63
N GLY A 110 -10.94 1.01 22.09
CA GLY A 110 -10.41 -0.28 21.65
C GLY A 110 -11.32 -1.46 22.00
N LEU A 111 -11.99 -1.45 23.15
CA LEU A 111 -12.99 -2.45 23.53
C LEU A 111 -14.29 -2.35 22.70
N LEU A 112 -14.66 -1.15 22.26
CA LEU A 112 -15.91 -0.86 21.56
C LEU A 112 -15.75 -0.69 20.04
N HIS A 113 -14.54 -0.82 19.48
CA HIS A 113 -14.24 -0.43 18.10
C HIS A 113 -15.06 -1.17 17.03
N ASP A 114 -15.38 -2.44 17.28
CA ASP A 114 -16.20 -3.27 16.38
C ASP A 114 -17.69 -3.28 16.78
N ALA A 115 -18.05 -2.76 17.97
CA ALA A 115 -19.41 -2.82 18.47
C ALA A 115 -20.41 -2.05 17.59
N VAL A 116 -20.01 -0.90 17.05
CA VAL A 116 -20.85 -0.09 16.14
C VAL A 116 -20.89 -0.68 14.71
N GLU A 117 -19.86 -1.41 14.29
CA GLU A 117 -19.80 -2.00 12.93
C GLU A 117 -20.54 -3.33 12.85
N ASP A 118 -20.37 -4.19 13.86
CA ASP A 118 -20.74 -5.60 13.80
C ASP A 118 -21.94 -5.96 14.73
N THR A 119 -22.49 -4.99 15.48
CA THR A 119 -23.58 -5.24 16.43
C THR A 119 -24.73 -4.23 16.30
N TRP A 120 -25.69 -4.30 17.24
CA TRP A 120 -26.83 -3.39 17.32
C TRP A 120 -26.49 -1.99 17.86
N MET A 121 -25.27 -1.79 18.41
CA MET A 121 -24.89 -0.55 19.08
C MET A 121 -24.72 0.60 18.10
N THR A 122 -25.32 1.76 18.44
CA THR A 122 -25.24 2.97 17.62
C THR A 122 -24.19 3.95 18.15
N TYR A 123 -23.78 4.89 17.28
CA TYR A 123 -22.87 5.98 17.67
C TYR A 123 -23.43 6.82 18.82
N GLU A 124 -24.72 7.14 18.79
CA GLU A 124 -25.42 7.94 19.79
C GLU A 124 -25.45 7.24 21.14
N GLU A 125 -25.56 5.91 21.17
CA GLU A 125 -25.48 5.12 22.40
C GLU A 125 -24.07 5.13 23.00
N VAL A 126 -23.02 4.99 22.15
CA VAL A 126 -21.65 5.12 22.62
C VAL A 126 -21.38 6.51 23.18
N GLU A 127 -21.85 7.58 22.52
CA GLU A 127 -21.67 8.95 22.98
C GLU A 127 -22.37 9.18 24.33
N LYS A 128 -23.61 8.68 24.50
CA LYS A 128 -24.38 8.80 25.71
C LYS A 128 -23.77 8.05 26.90
N GLU A 129 -23.24 6.85 26.64
CA GLU A 129 -22.74 5.94 27.67
C GLU A 129 -21.27 6.20 28.06
N PHE A 130 -20.43 6.65 27.14
CA PHE A 130 -18.99 6.78 27.32
C PHE A 130 -18.44 8.17 26.99
N GLY A 131 -19.29 9.09 26.53
CA GLY A 131 -18.89 10.46 26.18
C GLY A 131 -18.46 10.66 24.74
N SER A 132 -18.42 11.94 24.33
CA SER A 132 -18.14 12.34 22.95
C SER A 132 -16.74 11.98 22.47
N GLU A 133 -15.76 11.93 23.37
CA GLU A 133 -14.36 11.59 23.03
C GLU A 133 -14.24 10.13 22.62
N VAL A 134 -14.77 9.19 23.38
CA VAL A 134 -14.81 7.76 23.03
C VAL A 134 -15.59 7.54 21.74
N ALA A 135 -16.76 8.17 21.61
CA ALA A 135 -17.59 8.06 20.42
C ALA A 135 -16.88 8.55 19.17
N LEU A 136 -16.11 9.66 19.23
CA LEU A 136 -15.30 10.17 18.13
C LEU A 136 -14.21 9.18 17.71
N LEU A 137 -13.55 8.53 18.65
CA LEU A 137 -12.53 7.53 18.39
C LEU A 137 -13.13 6.28 17.72
N VAL A 138 -14.23 5.76 18.23
CA VAL A 138 -14.96 4.61 17.66
C VAL A 138 -15.45 4.93 16.25
N ASP A 139 -16.11 6.08 16.04
CA ASP A 139 -16.55 6.54 14.71
C ASP A 139 -15.37 6.64 13.71
N GLY A 140 -14.23 7.16 14.17
CA GLY A 140 -13.01 7.25 13.38
C GLY A 140 -12.52 5.88 12.90
N VAL A 141 -12.54 4.87 13.78
CA VAL A 141 -12.11 3.50 13.46
C VAL A 141 -13.12 2.79 12.56
N THR A 142 -14.43 2.90 12.85
CA THR A 142 -15.54 2.27 12.09
C THR A 142 -15.61 2.79 10.64
N LYS A 143 -15.49 4.11 10.43
CA LYS A 143 -15.49 4.69 9.06
C LYS A 143 -14.35 4.19 8.18
N LEU A 144 -13.33 3.62 8.78
CA LEU A 144 -12.23 2.96 8.06
C LEU A 144 -12.59 1.52 7.62
N GLY A 145 -13.58 0.89 8.24
CA GLY A 145 -14.05 -0.47 7.93
C GLY A 145 -15.08 -0.53 6.79
N GLN A 146 -15.96 0.46 6.70
CA GLN A 146 -17.16 0.46 5.81
C GLN A 146 -16.87 0.81 4.36
N LEU A 147 -15.98 0.13 3.67
CA LEU A 147 -15.65 0.51 2.31
C LEU A 147 -16.16 -0.47 1.27
N SER A 148 -17.12 0.05 0.48
CA SER A 148 -17.85 -0.66 -0.56
C SER A 148 -16.94 -1.18 -1.68
N TYR A 149 -17.25 -2.39 -2.10
CA TYR A 149 -16.69 -3.07 -3.25
C TYR A 149 -16.95 -2.27 -4.55
N SER A 150 -15.99 -1.48 -4.98
CA SER A 150 -15.94 -0.97 -6.34
C SER A 150 -14.86 -1.68 -7.16
N ALA A 151 -15.04 -1.71 -8.46
CA ALA A 151 -14.40 -2.64 -9.37
C ALA A 151 -12.87 -2.48 -9.56
N ASP A 152 -12.24 -1.44 -9.00
CA ASP A 152 -10.79 -1.25 -9.08
C ASP A 152 -10.17 -1.26 -7.68
N LYS A 153 -9.42 -2.34 -7.36
CA LYS A 153 -8.79 -2.54 -6.05
C LYS A 153 -7.89 -1.37 -5.62
N VAL A 154 -7.28 -0.67 -6.58
CA VAL A 154 -6.37 0.46 -6.29
C VAL A 154 -7.16 1.71 -5.89
N GLU A 155 -8.30 1.99 -6.54
CA GLU A 155 -9.15 3.13 -6.20
C GLU A 155 -9.77 2.98 -4.81
N VAL A 156 -10.27 1.80 -4.47
CA VAL A 156 -10.80 1.50 -3.14
C VAL A 156 -9.73 1.67 -2.07
N GLN A 157 -8.54 1.13 -2.31
CA GLN A 157 -7.44 1.20 -1.36
C GLN A 157 -6.96 2.64 -1.12
N ALA A 158 -6.92 3.47 -2.18
CA ALA A 158 -6.57 4.88 -2.07
C ALA A 158 -7.62 5.69 -1.31
N GLU A 159 -8.91 5.42 -1.55
CA GLU A 159 -10.00 6.10 -0.84
C GLU A 159 -10.02 5.72 0.65
N ASN A 160 -9.74 4.46 0.97
CA ASN A 160 -9.60 3.98 2.35
C ASN A 160 -8.49 4.72 3.10
N LEU A 161 -7.34 4.83 2.44
CA LEU A 161 -6.20 5.55 3.02
C LEU A 161 -6.49 7.04 3.20
N ARG A 162 -7.18 7.67 2.25
CA ARG A 162 -7.59 9.06 2.39
C ARG A 162 -8.48 9.28 3.62
N LYS A 163 -9.49 8.42 3.82
CA LYS A 163 -10.37 8.48 5.00
C LYS A 163 -9.58 8.24 6.29
N MET A 164 -8.65 7.29 6.27
CA MET A 164 -7.77 7.02 7.40
C MET A 164 -6.94 8.25 7.79
N PHE A 165 -6.29 8.91 6.83
CA PHE A 165 -5.52 10.11 7.13
C PHE A 165 -6.39 11.28 7.61
N LEU A 166 -7.63 11.42 7.10
CA LEU A 166 -8.59 12.40 7.61
C LEU A 166 -8.99 12.13 9.06
N ALA A 167 -9.21 10.86 9.42
CA ALA A 167 -9.52 10.47 10.79
C ALA A 167 -8.31 10.71 11.71
N MET A 168 -7.11 10.31 11.28
CA MET A 168 -5.85 10.58 12.01
C MET A 168 -5.61 12.07 12.26
N ALA A 169 -6.00 12.93 11.33
CA ALA A 169 -5.85 14.37 11.48
C ALA A 169 -6.81 15.00 12.49
N LYS A 170 -7.92 14.34 12.76
CA LYS A 170 -8.83 14.72 13.83
C LYS A 170 -8.30 14.26 15.20
N ASP A 171 -7.93 12.99 15.29
CA ASP A 171 -7.31 12.40 16.48
C ASP A 171 -6.38 11.24 16.08
N ILE A 172 -5.12 11.35 16.48
CA ILE A 172 -4.09 10.35 16.12
C ILE A 172 -4.34 9.00 16.81
N ARG A 173 -5.10 8.96 17.91
CA ARG A 173 -5.44 7.73 18.63
C ARG A 173 -6.24 6.74 17.76
N VAL A 174 -6.98 7.24 16.77
CA VAL A 174 -7.71 6.40 15.81
C VAL A 174 -6.77 5.43 15.09
N ILE A 175 -5.58 5.90 14.66
CA ILE A 175 -4.62 5.00 14.01
C ILE A 175 -3.94 4.06 15.00
N LEU A 176 -3.74 4.46 16.25
CA LEU A 176 -3.18 3.59 17.29
C LEU A 176 -4.11 2.40 17.54
N ILE A 177 -5.42 2.65 17.67
CA ILE A 177 -6.44 1.59 17.77
C ILE A 177 -6.42 0.71 16.54
N LYS A 178 -6.36 1.30 15.34
CA LYS A 178 -6.32 0.53 14.07
C LYS A 178 -5.05 -0.30 13.89
N LEU A 179 -3.91 0.16 14.40
CA LEU A 179 -2.66 -0.61 14.40
C LEU A 179 -2.74 -1.78 15.40
N ALA A 180 -3.36 -1.60 16.56
CA ALA A 180 -3.60 -2.66 17.54
C ALA A 180 -4.57 -3.72 17.01
N ASP A 181 -5.69 -3.29 16.38
CA ASP A 181 -6.62 -4.16 15.65
C ASP A 181 -5.88 -4.97 14.56
N ARG A 182 -5.12 -4.28 13.70
CA ARG A 182 -4.35 -4.94 12.64
C ARG A 182 -3.35 -5.95 13.20
N LEU A 183 -2.67 -5.63 14.29
CA LEU A 183 -1.71 -6.54 14.92
C LEU A 183 -2.40 -7.81 15.42
N HIS A 184 -3.52 -7.68 16.13
CA HIS A 184 -4.26 -8.85 16.59
C HIS A 184 -4.81 -9.68 15.42
N ASN A 185 -5.32 -9.04 14.37
CA ASN A 185 -5.77 -9.73 13.17
C ASN A 185 -4.61 -10.47 12.46
N MET A 186 -3.39 -9.93 12.47
CA MET A 186 -2.21 -10.62 11.93
C MET A 186 -1.77 -11.80 12.79
N ARG A 187 -1.89 -11.72 14.11
CA ARG A 187 -1.62 -12.83 15.04
C ARG A 187 -2.57 -14.02 14.82
N THR A 188 -3.81 -13.75 14.43
CA THR A 188 -4.86 -14.78 14.20
C THR A 188 -5.08 -15.11 12.71
N LEU A 189 -4.20 -14.65 11.82
CA LEU A 189 -4.37 -14.76 10.37
C LEU A 189 -4.34 -16.21 9.85
N GLN A 190 -3.78 -17.15 10.61
CA GLN A 190 -3.72 -18.58 10.30
C GLN A 190 -5.08 -19.22 10.07
N TYR A 191 -6.16 -18.68 10.65
CA TYR A 191 -7.52 -19.18 10.48
C TYR A 191 -8.23 -18.69 9.21
N MET A 192 -7.55 -17.85 8.42
CA MET A 192 -8.04 -17.35 7.13
C MET A 192 -7.59 -18.26 5.97
N ARG A 193 -8.28 -18.14 4.81
CA ARG A 193 -7.86 -18.82 3.57
C ARG A 193 -6.51 -18.26 3.07
N PRO A 194 -5.64 -19.08 2.43
CA PRO A 194 -4.29 -18.67 2.01
C PRO A 194 -4.26 -17.39 1.16
N GLU A 195 -5.23 -17.20 0.24
CA GLU A 195 -5.29 -16.01 -0.60
C GLU A 195 -5.53 -14.75 0.25
N LYS A 196 -6.40 -14.85 1.28
CA LYS A 196 -6.67 -13.76 2.21
C LYS A 196 -5.51 -13.50 3.16
N GLN A 197 -4.77 -14.55 3.56
CA GLN A 197 -3.54 -14.40 4.34
C GLN A 197 -2.52 -13.54 3.58
N GLN A 198 -2.26 -13.86 2.31
CA GLN A 198 -1.32 -13.10 1.49
C GLN A 198 -1.79 -11.67 1.21
N GLU A 199 -3.09 -11.47 0.94
CA GLU A 199 -3.68 -10.14 0.72
C GLU A 199 -3.49 -9.25 1.95
N LYS A 200 -3.87 -9.76 3.13
CA LYS A 200 -3.76 -9.01 4.39
C LYS A 200 -2.32 -8.78 4.84
N ALA A 201 -1.43 -9.74 4.64
CA ALA A 201 -0.02 -9.59 4.93
C ALA A 201 0.64 -8.55 4.02
N ARG A 202 0.29 -8.50 2.73
CA ARG A 202 0.79 -7.48 1.79
C ARG A 202 0.28 -6.09 2.15
N GLU A 203 -1.02 -5.94 2.43
CA GLU A 203 -1.60 -4.69 2.91
C GLU A 203 -0.90 -4.19 4.17
N THR A 204 -0.62 -5.10 5.11
CA THR A 204 0.07 -4.77 6.36
C THR A 204 1.50 -4.31 6.12
N MET A 205 2.25 -5.00 5.27
CA MET A 205 3.64 -4.65 4.94
C MET A 205 3.75 -3.35 4.13
N ASP A 206 2.81 -3.09 3.22
CA ASP A 206 2.84 -1.93 2.32
C ASP A 206 2.31 -0.65 2.99
N ILE A 207 1.45 -0.76 4.02
CA ILE A 207 0.71 0.38 4.59
C ILE A 207 0.90 0.50 6.10
N TYR A 208 0.47 -0.50 6.88
CA TYR A 208 0.39 -0.38 8.34
C TYR A 208 1.75 -0.40 9.03
N ALA A 209 2.66 -1.28 8.61
CA ALA A 209 4.01 -1.34 9.17
C ALA A 209 4.82 -0.06 8.88
N PRO A 210 4.79 0.53 7.66
CA PRO A 210 5.36 1.85 7.40
C PRO A 210 4.75 2.98 8.23
N ILE A 211 3.44 3.00 8.44
CA ILE A 211 2.79 4.00 9.31
C ILE A 211 3.27 3.84 10.75
N ALA A 212 3.28 2.62 11.30
CA ALA A 212 3.79 2.35 12.64
C ALA A 212 5.26 2.79 12.79
N MET A 213 6.08 2.59 11.75
CA MET A 213 7.45 3.07 11.70
C MET A 213 7.55 4.60 11.72
N ARG A 214 6.70 5.29 10.94
CA ARG A 214 6.67 6.76 10.87
C ARG A 214 6.26 7.37 12.21
N LEU A 215 5.32 6.74 12.89
CA LEU A 215 4.88 7.13 14.23
C LEU A 215 5.87 6.71 15.34
N GLY A 216 6.94 5.99 15.00
CA GLY A 216 7.97 5.54 15.94
C GLY A 216 7.57 4.37 16.82
N ILE A 217 6.43 3.70 16.56
CA ILE A 217 5.89 2.60 17.36
C ILE A 217 6.61 1.30 16.97
N SER A 218 7.87 1.17 17.41
CA SER A 218 8.72 0.03 17.02
C SER A 218 8.16 -1.30 17.50
N LYS A 219 7.52 -1.36 18.66
CA LYS A 219 6.94 -2.58 19.25
C LYS A 219 5.92 -3.22 18.31
N ILE A 220 4.97 -2.44 17.80
CA ILE A 220 3.96 -2.92 16.83
C ILE A 220 4.59 -3.18 15.46
N LYS A 221 5.38 -2.23 14.97
CA LYS A 221 5.99 -2.29 13.63
C LYS A 221 6.77 -3.58 13.39
N VAL A 222 7.57 -3.96 14.35
CA VAL A 222 8.45 -5.12 14.22
C VAL A 222 7.65 -6.41 14.14
N GLU A 223 6.63 -6.57 14.97
CA GLU A 223 5.79 -7.75 14.95
C GLU A 223 4.93 -7.82 13.67
N LEU A 224 4.40 -6.68 13.19
CA LEU A 224 3.70 -6.61 11.91
C LEU A 224 4.60 -7.03 10.73
N ASP A 225 5.87 -6.62 10.74
CA ASP A 225 6.84 -7.00 9.71
C ASP A 225 7.14 -8.51 9.75
N ASP A 226 7.43 -9.06 10.93
CA ASP A 226 7.78 -10.48 11.10
C ASP A 226 6.58 -11.38 10.72
N LEU A 227 5.36 -11.03 11.16
CA LEU A 227 4.13 -11.74 10.78
C LEU A 227 3.85 -11.60 9.26
N SER A 228 4.08 -10.44 8.68
CA SER A 228 3.91 -10.25 7.23
C SER A 228 4.90 -11.10 6.44
N LEU A 229 6.17 -11.17 6.88
CA LEU A 229 7.18 -12.03 6.26
C LEU A 229 6.76 -13.51 6.33
N LYS A 230 6.24 -13.96 7.48
CA LYS A 230 5.77 -15.33 7.70
C LYS A 230 4.74 -15.77 6.65
N TYR A 231 3.77 -14.89 6.32
CA TYR A 231 2.70 -15.22 5.37
C TYR A 231 3.06 -14.92 3.91
N LEU A 232 3.94 -13.96 3.64
CA LEU A 232 4.35 -13.61 2.27
C LEU A 232 5.48 -14.50 1.74
N LYS A 233 6.41 -14.92 2.61
CA LYS A 233 7.58 -15.74 2.27
C LYS A 233 7.85 -16.77 3.37
N PRO A 234 6.95 -17.76 3.55
CA PRO A 234 7.05 -18.74 4.63
C PRO A 234 8.37 -19.51 4.62
N ASP A 235 8.83 -19.96 3.45
CA ASP A 235 10.10 -20.71 3.34
C ASP A 235 11.28 -19.93 3.92
N VAL A 236 11.36 -18.64 3.59
CA VAL A 236 12.44 -17.76 4.08
C VAL A 236 12.29 -17.50 5.58
N TYR A 237 11.06 -17.29 6.06
CA TYR A 237 10.81 -17.04 7.47
C TYR A 237 11.24 -18.24 8.33
N TYR A 238 10.81 -19.44 7.96
CA TYR A 238 11.12 -20.65 8.73
C TYR A 238 12.60 -21.07 8.62
N ASP A 239 13.25 -20.87 7.47
CA ASP A 239 14.69 -21.04 7.32
C ASP A 239 15.48 -20.11 8.28
N LEU A 240 15.03 -18.84 8.40
CA LEU A 240 15.62 -17.91 9.37
C LEU A 240 15.38 -18.34 10.82
N VAL A 241 14.15 -18.78 11.16
CA VAL A 241 13.82 -19.28 12.51
C VAL A 241 14.71 -20.44 12.87
N GLU A 242 14.88 -21.42 11.98
CA GLU A 242 15.71 -22.61 12.21
C GLU A 242 17.19 -22.24 12.38
N LYS A 243 17.76 -21.47 11.44
CA LYS A 243 19.17 -21.04 11.51
C LYS A 243 19.46 -20.20 12.76
N ILE A 244 18.47 -19.43 13.21
CA ILE A 244 18.57 -18.65 14.43
C ILE A 244 18.44 -19.54 15.67
N ALA A 245 17.57 -20.51 15.69
CA ALA A 245 17.40 -21.44 16.81
C ALA A 245 18.64 -22.33 17.02
N LEU A 246 19.22 -22.86 15.95
CA LEU A 246 20.44 -23.71 16.03
C LEU A 246 21.63 -23.00 16.71
N ARG A 247 21.69 -21.70 16.62
CA ARG A 247 22.77 -20.88 17.19
C ARG A 247 22.41 -20.24 18.54
N LYS A 248 21.23 -20.53 19.08
CA LYS A 248 20.72 -19.86 20.28
C LYS A 248 21.61 -20.07 21.50
N SER A 249 22.06 -21.28 21.75
CA SER A 249 22.87 -21.61 22.94
C SER A 249 24.24 -20.93 22.97
N ASP A 250 24.99 -21.00 21.86
CA ASP A 250 26.35 -20.41 21.80
C ASP A 250 26.29 -18.87 21.86
N ARG A 251 25.24 -18.32 21.38
CA ARG A 251 24.93 -16.90 21.38
C ARG A 251 24.54 -16.34 22.74
N GLU A 252 23.64 -17.05 23.44
CA GLU A 252 23.24 -16.66 24.79
C GLU A 252 24.44 -16.65 25.72
N LYS A 253 25.34 -17.60 25.53
CA LYS A 253 26.64 -17.62 26.26
C LYS A 253 27.52 -16.43 25.89
N PHE A 254 27.67 -16.14 24.58
CA PHE A 254 28.50 -15.02 24.11
C PHE A 254 27.95 -13.67 24.55
N VAL A 255 26.65 -13.40 24.30
CA VAL A 255 25.99 -12.15 24.70
C VAL A 255 25.95 -12.03 26.23
N GLY A 256 25.66 -13.11 26.93
CA GLY A 256 25.63 -13.13 28.40
C GLY A 256 26.98 -12.79 29.02
N ALA A 257 28.08 -13.28 28.44
CA ALA A 257 29.43 -12.92 28.87
C ALA A 257 29.71 -11.43 28.66
N ILE A 258 29.40 -10.88 27.47
CA ILE A 258 29.58 -9.46 27.19
C ILE A 258 28.71 -8.58 28.10
N VAL A 259 27.44 -8.95 28.31
CA VAL A 259 26.51 -8.21 29.19
C VAL A 259 27.07 -8.14 30.60
N LYS A 260 27.61 -9.26 31.12
CA LYS A 260 28.21 -9.33 32.47
C LYS A 260 29.46 -8.44 32.56
N GLU A 261 30.35 -8.52 31.58
CA GLU A 261 31.58 -7.73 31.53
C GLU A 261 31.30 -6.23 31.42
N VAL A 262 30.39 -5.84 30.47
CA VAL A 262 29.96 -4.44 30.29
C VAL A 262 29.32 -3.89 31.57
N LYS A 263 28.44 -4.68 32.21
CA LYS A 263 27.80 -4.26 33.46
C LYS A 263 28.83 -3.95 34.57
N GLN A 264 29.84 -4.82 34.74
CA GLN A 264 30.89 -4.62 35.71
C GLN A 264 31.67 -3.32 35.45
N HIS A 265 32.08 -3.08 34.20
CA HIS A 265 32.83 -1.84 33.85
C HIS A 265 32.00 -0.58 33.98
N MET A 266 30.65 -0.64 33.74
CA MET A 266 29.75 0.50 34.02
C MET A 266 29.70 0.80 35.53
N GLU A 267 29.63 -0.23 36.38
CA GLU A 267 29.65 -0.11 37.84
C GLU A 267 30.99 0.47 38.32
N ASP A 268 32.12 -0.02 37.79
CA ASP A 268 33.47 0.47 38.10
C ASP A 268 33.66 1.95 37.72
N ALA A 269 33.02 2.37 36.62
CA ALA A 269 33.01 3.76 36.17
C ALA A 269 31.98 4.66 36.87
N ASN A 270 31.25 4.14 37.90
CA ASN A 270 30.12 4.81 38.56
C ASN A 270 28.99 5.29 37.62
N ILE A 271 28.74 4.58 36.53
CA ILE A 271 27.65 4.85 35.60
C ILE A 271 26.48 3.90 35.95
N LYS A 272 25.36 4.46 36.37
CA LYS A 272 24.12 3.67 36.56
C LYS A 272 23.58 3.25 35.20
N ALA A 273 23.68 1.98 34.88
CA ALA A 273 23.27 1.47 33.60
C ALA A 273 22.52 0.14 33.74
N GLN A 274 21.45 0.00 32.98
CA GLN A 274 20.83 -1.30 32.71
C GLN A 274 21.41 -1.84 31.40
N VAL A 275 21.93 -3.05 31.45
CA VAL A 275 22.58 -3.68 30.27
C VAL A 275 21.84 -4.96 29.93
N ASP A 276 21.31 -5.01 28.71
CA ASP A 276 20.50 -6.13 28.22
C ASP A 276 21.00 -6.62 26.85
N GLY A 277 20.94 -7.94 26.62
CA GLY A 277 21.12 -8.52 25.30
C GLY A 277 19.86 -8.36 24.45
N ARG A 278 20.03 -8.01 23.18
CA ARG A 278 18.91 -7.87 22.21
C ARG A 278 19.10 -8.80 21.02
N VAL A 279 18.08 -9.55 20.68
CA VAL A 279 17.99 -10.33 19.44
C VAL A 279 17.35 -9.47 18.35
N LYS A 280 17.92 -9.50 17.15
CA LYS A 280 17.36 -8.78 16.00
C LYS A 280 16.20 -9.55 15.39
N HIS A 281 15.17 -8.82 14.95
CA HIS A 281 13.95 -9.35 14.36
C HIS A 281 14.16 -9.95 12.96
N PHE A 282 13.39 -10.99 12.62
CA PHE A 282 13.55 -11.78 11.40
C PHE A 282 13.48 -10.94 10.12
N PHE A 283 12.47 -10.06 10.00
CA PHE A 283 12.35 -9.18 8.83
C PHE A 283 13.54 -8.23 8.67
N SER A 284 14.09 -7.72 9.78
CA SER A 284 15.27 -6.84 9.74
C SER A 284 16.51 -7.58 9.25
N ILE A 285 16.65 -8.87 9.60
CA ILE A 285 17.71 -9.75 9.11
C ILE A 285 17.49 -10.00 7.62
N TYR A 286 16.29 -10.45 7.23
CA TYR A 286 15.91 -10.68 5.84
C TYR A 286 16.19 -9.47 4.94
N LYS A 287 15.77 -8.28 5.37
CA LYS A 287 16.00 -7.03 4.62
C LYS A 287 17.49 -6.73 4.41
N LYS A 288 18.34 -7.01 5.40
CA LYS A 288 19.79 -6.86 5.26
C LYS A 288 20.39 -7.90 4.31
N MET A 289 19.92 -9.14 4.37
CA MET A 289 20.36 -10.18 3.43
C MET A 289 20.06 -9.78 1.99
N VAL A 290 18.85 -9.34 1.71
CA VAL A 290 18.41 -8.94 0.36
C VAL A 290 19.10 -7.66 -0.12
N ASN A 291 19.15 -6.60 0.72
CA ASN A 291 19.68 -5.30 0.29
C ASN A 291 21.21 -5.27 0.15
N GLN A 292 21.92 -6.15 0.86
CA GLN A 292 23.39 -6.19 0.89
C GLN A 292 23.96 -7.45 0.22
N ASP A 293 23.09 -8.29 -0.35
CA ASP A 293 23.44 -9.59 -0.93
C ASP A 293 24.34 -10.43 -0.01
N LYS A 294 23.92 -10.55 1.27
CA LYS A 294 24.67 -11.24 2.33
C LYS A 294 23.95 -12.49 2.81
N THR A 295 24.73 -13.51 3.14
CA THR A 295 24.24 -14.67 3.90
C THR A 295 24.05 -14.29 5.38
N ILE A 296 23.29 -15.10 6.12
CA ILE A 296 23.07 -14.88 7.55
C ILE A 296 24.41 -14.87 8.34
N ASP A 297 25.40 -15.62 7.88
CA ASP A 297 26.74 -15.70 8.49
C ASP A 297 27.55 -14.40 8.34
N GLN A 298 27.23 -13.61 7.33
CA GLN A 298 27.89 -12.34 7.04
C GLN A 298 27.19 -11.14 7.72
N ILE A 299 26.12 -11.40 8.49
CA ILE A 299 25.41 -10.37 9.24
C ILE A 299 25.93 -10.34 10.67
N TYR A 300 26.87 -9.46 10.93
CA TYR A 300 27.60 -9.34 12.21
C TYR A 300 26.76 -8.74 13.35
N ASP A 301 25.64 -8.06 13.06
CA ASP A 301 24.78 -7.39 14.04
C ASP A 301 23.49 -8.19 14.35
N LEU A 302 23.58 -9.52 14.24
CA LEU A 302 22.51 -10.42 14.70
C LEU A 302 22.27 -10.27 16.21
N PHE A 303 23.32 -9.88 16.94
CA PHE A 303 23.33 -9.68 18.38
C PHE A 303 23.76 -8.26 18.69
N ALA A 304 22.93 -7.59 19.44
CA ALA A 304 23.22 -6.29 19.98
C ALA A 304 23.12 -6.34 21.50
N VAL A 305 23.97 -5.59 22.16
CA VAL A 305 23.85 -5.27 23.57
C VAL A 305 23.26 -3.87 23.66
N ARG A 306 22.31 -3.69 24.55
CA ARG A 306 21.68 -2.40 24.82
C ARG A 306 22.05 -1.92 26.20
N ILE A 307 22.47 -0.65 26.27
CA ILE A 307 22.81 0.02 27.51
C ILE A 307 21.83 1.18 27.69
N LEU A 308 21.08 1.16 28.80
CA LEU A 308 20.16 2.21 29.18
C LEU A 308 20.75 2.97 30.36
N VAL A 309 20.81 4.30 30.26
CA VAL A 309 21.36 5.21 31.28
C VAL A 309 20.40 6.34 31.56
N ASP A 310 20.64 7.13 32.63
CA ASP A 310 19.72 8.20 33.04
C ASP A 310 19.84 9.46 32.16
N THR A 311 21.05 9.86 31.79
CA THR A 311 21.30 11.14 31.10
C THR A 311 22.03 10.99 29.78
N VAL A 312 21.91 12.00 28.91
CA VAL A 312 22.68 12.08 27.65
C VAL A 312 24.17 12.09 27.90
N LYS A 313 24.61 12.76 28.98
CA LYS A 313 26.02 12.78 29.39
C LYS A 313 26.52 11.38 29.69
N ASP A 314 25.72 10.57 30.37
CA ASP A 314 26.08 9.18 30.69
C ASP A 314 26.10 8.31 29.43
N CYS A 315 25.32 8.62 28.40
CA CYS A 315 25.42 7.91 27.11
C CYS A 315 26.83 8.04 26.50
N TYR A 316 27.39 9.26 26.48
CA TYR A 316 28.72 9.49 25.93
C TYR A 316 29.83 8.99 26.87
N ALA A 317 29.62 9.03 28.18
CA ALA A 317 30.53 8.43 29.16
C ALA A 317 30.60 6.91 28.99
N ALA A 318 29.45 6.24 28.88
CA ALA A 318 29.36 4.81 28.59
C ALA A 318 30.03 4.44 27.26
N LEU A 319 29.88 5.27 26.22
CA LEU A 319 30.57 5.05 24.95
C LEU A 319 32.10 5.05 25.13
N GLY A 320 32.63 5.98 25.93
CA GLY A 320 34.06 6.05 26.24
C GLY A 320 34.56 4.76 26.91
N VAL A 321 33.88 4.28 27.94
CA VAL A 321 34.20 3.03 28.64
C VAL A 321 34.16 1.84 27.66
N ILE A 322 33.13 1.76 26.81
CA ILE A 322 33.01 0.67 25.85
C ILE A 322 34.11 0.68 24.79
N HIS A 323 34.53 1.85 24.31
CA HIS A 323 35.63 1.96 23.33
C HIS A 323 37.00 1.71 23.95
N GLU A 324 37.17 1.85 25.27
CA GLU A 324 38.32 1.41 25.99
C GLU A 324 38.38 -0.14 26.08
N MET A 325 37.22 -0.78 26.37
CA MET A 325 37.13 -2.25 26.50
C MET A 325 37.30 -2.96 25.16
N TYR A 326 36.68 -2.45 24.08
CA TYR A 326 36.59 -3.09 22.78
C TYR A 326 36.96 -2.15 21.65
N LYS A 327 37.70 -2.66 20.66
CA LYS A 327 38.08 -1.84 19.48
C LYS A 327 36.91 -1.61 18.56
N PRO A 328 36.53 -0.34 18.26
CA PRO A 328 35.47 -0.03 17.31
C PRO A 328 35.89 -0.29 15.87
N ILE A 329 34.96 -0.77 15.05
CA ILE A 329 35.17 -0.93 13.61
C ILE A 329 35.02 0.46 12.95
N PRO A 330 36.05 0.94 12.20
CA PRO A 330 36.00 2.25 11.55
C PRO A 330 34.78 2.41 10.61
N GLY A 331 34.14 3.58 10.64
CA GLY A 331 32.97 3.89 9.80
C GLY A 331 31.65 3.21 10.23
N ARG A 332 31.65 2.48 11.36
CA ARG A 332 30.46 1.80 11.89
C ARG A 332 29.84 2.48 13.12
N PHE A 333 30.39 3.60 13.54
CA PHE A 333 29.80 4.45 14.58
C PHE A 333 28.70 5.33 14.00
N LYS A 334 27.56 5.45 14.69
CA LYS A 334 26.43 6.32 14.32
C LYS A 334 25.90 7.01 15.58
N ASP A 335 25.86 8.32 15.52
CA ASP A 335 25.33 9.16 16.58
C ASP A 335 23.93 9.67 16.19
N TYR A 336 22.91 8.96 16.65
CA TYR A 336 21.51 9.38 16.49
C TYR A 336 20.99 10.18 17.67
N ILE A 337 21.85 10.51 18.70
CA ILE A 337 21.50 11.46 19.75
C ILE A 337 21.70 12.87 19.22
N ALA A 338 22.86 13.13 18.65
CA ALA A 338 23.18 14.42 18.02
C ALA A 338 22.35 14.67 16.74
N MET A 339 22.06 13.60 15.98
CA MET A 339 21.27 13.67 14.74
C MET A 339 20.11 12.64 14.78
N PRO A 340 18.98 12.99 15.42
CA PRO A 340 17.82 12.10 15.52
C PRO A 340 17.27 11.71 14.15
N LYS A 341 16.74 10.49 14.05
CA LYS A 341 16.02 10.08 12.83
C LYS A 341 14.68 10.83 12.69
N PRO A 342 14.09 10.87 11.48
CA PRO A 342 12.81 11.55 11.26
C PRO A 342 11.64 11.05 12.15
N ASN A 343 11.73 9.82 12.65
CA ASN A 343 10.79 9.23 13.61
C ASN A 343 11.20 9.45 15.08
N MET A 344 12.07 10.42 15.36
CA MET A 344 12.59 10.79 16.68
C MET A 344 13.40 9.69 17.39
N TYR A 345 13.82 8.66 16.67
CA TYR A 345 14.72 7.66 17.22
C TYR A 345 16.09 8.24 17.56
N GLN A 346 16.52 8.08 18.81
CA GLN A 346 17.81 8.51 19.34
C GLN A 346 18.55 7.35 20.00
N SER A 347 19.83 7.17 19.67
CA SER A 347 20.73 6.17 20.27
C SER A 347 22.13 6.36 19.72
N LEU A 348 23.17 6.06 20.48
CA LEU A 348 24.51 5.82 19.95
C LEU A 348 24.59 4.36 19.49
N HIS A 349 25.12 4.12 18.30
CA HIS A 349 25.38 2.79 17.78
C HIS A 349 26.86 2.63 17.47
N THR A 350 27.48 1.63 18.03
CA THR A 350 28.87 1.28 17.74
C THR A 350 29.00 -0.20 17.46
N THR A 351 29.75 -0.56 16.42
CA THR A 351 30.07 -1.96 16.12
C THR A 351 31.52 -2.21 16.58
N LEU A 352 31.69 -3.24 17.39
CA LEU A 352 32.92 -3.53 18.12
C LEU A 352 33.42 -4.94 17.76
N ILE A 353 34.70 -5.17 17.98
CA ILE A 353 35.31 -6.50 17.86
C ILE A 353 35.38 -7.11 19.28
N GLY A 354 34.59 -8.15 19.49
CA GLY A 354 34.50 -8.88 20.76
C GLY A 354 35.57 -9.98 20.91
N PRO A 355 35.45 -10.77 21.97
CA PRO A 355 36.30 -11.94 22.18
C PRO A 355 36.26 -12.87 20.95
N ASN A 356 37.40 -13.49 20.63
CA ASN A 356 37.58 -14.39 19.48
C ASN A 356 37.37 -13.70 18.09
N GLY A 357 37.46 -12.36 18.01
CA GLY A 357 37.32 -11.62 16.76
C GLY A 357 35.88 -11.51 16.22
N GLN A 358 34.87 -11.88 17.01
CA GLN A 358 33.47 -11.78 16.61
C GLN A 358 32.96 -10.34 16.73
N PRO A 359 32.44 -9.73 15.65
CA PRO A 359 31.86 -8.41 15.72
C PRO A 359 30.46 -8.45 16.35
N PHE A 360 30.14 -7.41 17.16
CA PHE A 360 28.82 -7.20 17.75
C PHE A 360 28.49 -5.72 17.83
N GLU A 361 27.20 -5.38 17.95
CA GLU A 361 26.75 -3.99 18.03
C GLU A 361 26.35 -3.65 19.48
N ILE A 362 26.75 -2.45 19.94
CA ILE A 362 26.24 -1.86 21.18
C ILE A 362 25.37 -0.65 20.84
N GLN A 363 24.20 -0.57 21.48
CA GLN A 363 23.26 0.54 21.41
C GLN A 363 23.17 1.20 22.78
N ILE A 364 23.49 2.50 22.87
CA ILE A 364 23.48 3.26 24.11
C ILE A 364 22.46 4.37 23.99
N ARG A 365 21.54 4.49 24.95
CA ARG A 365 20.50 5.51 24.98
C ARG A 365 19.97 5.72 26.41
N THR A 366 19.29 6.84 26.66
CA THR A 366 18.62 7.06 27.94
C THR A 366 17.34 6.23 28.04
N PHE A 367 16.81 6.06 29.28
CA PHE A 367 15.51 5.43 29.51
C PHE A 367 14.38 6.17 28.76
N GLU A 368 14.41 7.49 28.70
CA GLU A 368 13.45 8.29 27.95
C GLU A 368 13.54 8.07 26.43
N MET A 369 14.76 8.07 25.88
CA MET A 369 14.98 7.73 24.46
C MET A 369 14.54 6.29 24.15
N HIS A 370 14.71 5.37 25.10
CA HIS A 370 14.24 4.00 24.96
C HIS A 370 12.73 3.95 24.85
N LYS A 371 12.04 4.64 25.76
CA LYS A 371 10.59 4.73 25.77
C LYS A 371 10.08 5.34 24.45
N THR A 372 10.66 6.44 24.00
CA THR A 372 10.33 7.06 22.72
C THR A 372 10.59 6.14 21.53
N ALA A 373 11.67 5.35 21.55
CA ALA A 373 12.01 4.42 20.47
C ALA A 373 11.09 3.20 20.38
N GLU A 374 10.52 2.72 21.50
CA GLU A 374 9.62 1.57 21.54
C GLU A 374 8.15 1.96 21.31
N TYR A 375 7.69 3.03 21.94
CA TYR A 375 6.28 3.47 21.95
C TYR A 375 5.99 4.64 21.00
N GLY A 376 7.02 5.32 20.50
CA GLY A 376 6.87 6.43 19.55
C GLY A 376 5.98 7.55 20.08
N ILE A 377 5.00 7.94 19.27
CA ILE A 377 4.05 9.01 19.65
C ILE A 377 3.23 8.66 20.90
N ALA A 378 2.97 7.38 21.16
CA ALA A 378 2.22 6.93 22.33
C ALA A 378 2.92 7.28 23.66
N ALA A 379 4.25 7.34 23.68
CA ALA A 379 5.02 7.70 24.89
C ALA A 379 4.69 9.10 25.45
N HIS A 380 4.16 10.01 24.62
CA HIS A 380 3.88 11.39 25.01
C HIS A 380 2.46 11.60 25.56
N TRP A 381 1.52 10.66 25.35
CA TRP A 381 0.14 10.79 25.84
C TRP A 381 0.03 10.72 27.36
N LYS A 382 0.91 9.98 28.01
CA LYS A 382 0.97 9.89 29.49
C LYS A 382 1.24 11.25 30.18
N TYR A 383 1.95 12.16 29.51
CA TYR A 383 2.27 13.49 30.06
C TYR A 383 1.08 14.45 30.08
N LYS A 384 0.09 14.28 29.19
CA LYS A 384 -1.10 15.15 29.15
C LYS A 384 -2.05 14.92 30.31
N GLU A 385 -2.15 13.71 30.84
CA GLU A 385 -2.99 13.39 31.99
C GLU A 385 -2.41 13.87 33.32
N SER A 386 -1.09 14.00 33.43
CA SER A 386 -0.40 14.39 34.66
C SER A 386 -0.23 15.92 34.86
N SER A 387 -0.55 16.71 33.82
CA SER A 387 -0.48 18.18 33.88
C SER A 387 -1.80 18.78 33.44
N ASP A 388 -2.48 19.49 34.36
CA ASP A 388 -3.73 20.26 34.16
C ASP A 388 -3.76 21.07 32.85
N GLY A 389 -3.86 20.44 31.70
CA GLY A 389 -4.21 21.04 30.40
C GLY A 389 -3.33 22.19 29.86
N LYS A 390 -2.18 22.52 30.49
CA LYS A 390 -1.36 23.71 30.16
C LYS A 390 0.10 23.44 29.81
N ALA A 391 0.49 22.23 29.45
CA ALA A 391 1.84 22.02 28.93
C ALA A 391 1.95 22.58 27.50
N PRO A 392 2.96 23.43 27.19
CA PRO A 392 3.17 23.90 25.82
C PRO A 392 3.46 22.70 24.91
N VAL A 393 2.77 22.63 23.78
CA VAL A 393 3.02 21.66 22.71
C VAL A 393 4.50 21.73 22.35
N GLY A 394 5.28 20.71 22.69
CA GLY A 394 6.72 20.71 22.43
C GLY A 394 6.99 20.74 20.90
N LYS A 395 8.08 21.38 20.47
CA LYS A 395 8.52 21.42 19.06
C LYS A 395 8.48 20.04 18.36
N SER A 396 8.67 18.99 19.11
CA SER A 396 8.62 17.59 18.68
C SER A 396 7.23 17.11 18.24
N GLU A 397 6.15 17.56 18.88
CA GLU A 397 4.77 17.20 18.49
C GLU A 397 4.36 17.94 17.20
N GLU A 398 4.80 19.17 17.06
CA GLU A 398 4.53 19.97 15.86
C GLU A 398 5.16 19.39 14.61
N GLU A 399 6.37 18.82 14.71
CA GLU A 399 7.06 18.14 13.59
C GLU A 399 6.38 16.83 13.18
N LYS A 400 5.85 16.04 14.13
CA LYS A 400 5.09 14.80 13.85
C LYS A 400 3.75 15.09 13.18
N LEU A 401 3.07 16.16 13.60
CA LEU A 401 1.82 16.61 12.98
C LEU A 401 2.05 17.27 11.62
N ASN A 402 3.22 17.83 11.35
CA ASN A 402 3.57 18.38 10.04
C ASN A 402 3.54 17.35 8.93
N TRP A 403 3.96 16.10 9.18
CA TRP A 403 3.84 15.02 8.23
C TRP A 403 2.37 14.72 7.86
N LEU A 404 1.49 14.64 8.87
CA LEU A 404 0.05 14.46 8.63
C LEU A 404 -0.55 15.64 7.86
N ARG A 405 -0.17 16.87 8.18
CA ARG A 405 -0.59 18.06 7.42
C ARG A 405 -0.15 17.99 5.97
N GLN A 406 1.07 17.55 5.71
CA GLN A 406 1.59 17.34 4.36
C GLN A 406 0.75 16.33 3.56
N ILE A 407 0.41 15.18 4.17
CA ILE A 407 -0.45 14.18 3.50
C ILE A 407 -1.85 14.74 3.22
N LEU A 408 -2.41 15.52 4.14
CA LEU A 408 -3.70 16.18 3.94
C LEU A 408 -3.65 17.24 2.83
N GLU A 409 -2.55 17.97 2.70
CA GLU A 409 -2.32 18.88 1.57
C GLU A 409 -2.28 18.09 0.26
N TRP A 410 -1.53 16.99 0.20
CA TRP A 410 -1.49 16.12 -0.99
C TRP A 410 -2.87 15.57 -1.35
N GLN A 411 -3.65 15.18 -0.35
CA GLN A 411 -5.02 14.69 -0.55
C GLN A 411 -5.93 15.75 -1.17
N ARG A 412 -5.79 17.03 -0.77
CA ARG A 412 -6.57 18.15 -1.32
C ARG A 412 -6.15 18.51 -2.75
N ASP A 413 -4.86 18.36 -3.05
CA ASP A 413 -4.26 18.81 -4.30
C ASP A 413 -4.32 17.75 -5.40
N MET A 414 -4.54 16.46 -5.04
CA MET A 414 -4.53 15.33 -5.97
C MET A 414 -5.90 14.71 -6.12
N SER A 415 -6.40 14.73 -7.36
CA SER A 415 -7.63 14.03 -7.76
C SER A 415 -7.39 12.59 -8.24
N ASP A 416 -6.15 12.25 -8.67
CA ASP A 416 -5.79 10.91 -9.13
C ASP A 416 -5.33 10.01 -7.95
N ASN A 417 -6.09 8.94 -7.75
CA ASN A 417 -5.84 7.96 -6.70
C ASN A 417 -4.54 7.16 -6.90
N LYS A 418 -4.11 6.94 -8.16
CA LYS A 418 -2.86 6.22 -8.46
C LYS A 418 -1.64 7.09 -8.14
N GLU A 419 -1.70 8.38 -8.48
CA GLU A 419 -0.65 9.33 -8.15
C GLU A 419 -0.52 9.49 -6.63
N PHE A 420 -1.64 9.63 -5.92
CA PHE A 420 -1.67 9.69 -4.45
C PHE A 420 -1.03 8.44 -3.81
N MET A 421 -1.39 7.24 -4.27
CA MET A 421 -0.82 5.98 -3.76
C MET A 421 0.68 5.86 -4.03
N SER A 422 1.14 6.29 -5.20
CA SER A 422 2.56 6.27 -5.56
C SER A 422 3.37 7.21 -4.67
N LEU A 423 2.87 8.43 -4.44
CA LEU A 423 3.51 9.41 -3.57
C LEU A 423 3.54 8.96 -2.12
N LEU A 424 2.44 8.40 -1.64
CA LEU A 424 2.35 7.87 -0.29
C LEU A 424 3.35 6.72 -0.06
N LYS A 425 3.45 5.77 -1.00
CA LYS A 425 4.43 4.68 -0.91
C LYS A 425 5.86 5.20 -0.90
N ASN A 426 6.18 6.19 -1.73
CA ASN A 426 7.50 6.80 -1.77
C ASN A 426 7.84 7.58 -0.49
N ASP A 427 6.87 8.25 0.11
CA ASP A 427 7.06 8.99 1.37
C ASP A 427 7.15 8.05 2.59
N LEU A 428 6.42 6.93 2.56
CA LEU A 428 6.47 5.92 3.61
C LEU A 428 7.76 5.08 3.57
N ASP A 429 8.54 5.09 2.48
CA ASP A 429 9.82 4.39 2.39
C ASP A 429 10.93 5.16 3.12
N LEU A 430 10.89 5.11 4.44
CA LEU A 430 11.89 5.70 5.36
C LEU A 430 13.24 4.99 5.36
N PHE A 431 13.40 3.91 4.59
CA PHE A 431 14.65 3.16 4.48
C PHE A 431 15.55 3.65 3.34
N ALA A 432 15.10 4.61 2.53
CA ALA A 432 15.97 5.30 1.61
C ALA A 432 17.13 5.93 2.42
N ASP A 433 18.36 5.64 2.05
CA ASP A 433 19.52 6.25 2.67
C ASP A 433 19.34 7.76 2.62
N SER A 434 19.50 8.42 3.77
CA SER A 434 19.38 9.86 3.89
C SER A 434 20.74 10.51 3.92
N VAL A 435 20.85 11.68 3.31
CA VAL A 435 22.03 12.55 3.40
C VAL A 435 21.73 13.73 4.31
N TYR A 436 22.71 14.08 5.15
CA TYR A 436 22.67 15.21 6.05
C TYR A 436 23.53 16.33 5.47
N CYS A 437 22.93 17.48 5.25
CA CYS A 437 23.60 18.65 4.71
C CYS A 437 23.28 19.90 5.54
N PHE A 438 24.06 20.95 5.39
CA PHE A 438 24.00 22.12 6.24
C PHE A 438 23.59 23.36 5.45
N THR A 439 22.78 24.23 6.08
CA THR A 439 22.57 25.58 5.60
C THR A 439 23.84 26.41 5.85
N PRO A 440 24.01 27.61 5.23
CA PRO A 440 25.10 28.50 5.54
C PRO A 440 25.17 28.93 7.02
N GLN A 441 24.01 28.91 7.72
CA GLN A 441 23.91 29.24 9.16
C GLN A 441 24.23 28.04 10.07
N GLY A 442 24.40 26.83 9.51
CA GLY A 442 24.72 25.62 10.27
C GLY A 442 23.54 24.73 10.61
N ASP A 443 22.32 25.09 10.15
CA ASP A 443 21.15 24.22 10.38
C ASP A 443 21.26 22.92 9.56
N VAL A 444 20.96 21.80 10.19
CA VAL A 444 20.98 20.50 9.55
C VAL A 444 19.70 20.29 8.75
N LYS A 445 19.83 19.85 7.51
CA LYS A 445 18.72 19.37 6.65
C LYS A 445 18.94 17.92 6.27
N THR A 446 17.90 17.12 6.41
CA THR A 446 17.90 15.69 6.03
C THR A 446 17.16 15.53 4.71
N LEU A 447 17.81 14.92 3.73
CA LEU A 447 17.26 14.69 2.40
C LEU A 447 17.44 13.21 2.01
N PRO A 448 16.61 12.66 1.10
CA PRO A 448 16.84 11.32 0.51
C PRO A 448 18.22 11.26 -0.19
N SER A 449 18.87 10.10 -0.15
CA SER A 449 20.12 9.86 -0.89
C SER A 449 19.93 10.11 -2.39
N GLY A 450 20.91 10.77 -3.02
CA GLY A 450 20.83 11.19 -4.42
C GLY A 450 20.03 12.47 -4.66
N SER A 451 19.61 13.17 -3.59
CA SER A 451 18.99 14.50 -3.69
C SER A 451 19.93 15.53 -4.29
N THR A 452 19.34 16.52 -4.95
CA THR A 452 20.02 17.61 -5.65
C THR A 452 19.87 18.94 -4.89
N PRO A 453 20.62 20.00 -5.25
CA PRO A 453 20.43 21.34 -4.70
C PRO A 453 19.00 21.88 -4.85
N VAL A 454 18.24 21.40 -5.84
CA VAL A 454 16.81 21.72 -5.98
C VAL A 454 16.01 21.14 -4.82
N ASP A 455 16.24 19.88 -4.44
CA ASP A 455 15.61 19.27 -3.27
C ASP A 455 15.91 20.08 -1.99
N PHE A 456 17.17 20.48 -1.83
CA PHE A 456 17.59 21.30 -0.70
C PHE A 456 16.88 22.65 -0.68
N ALA A 457 16.79 23.35 -1.82
CA ALA A 457 16.12 24.65 -1.91
C ALA A 457 14.65 24.58 -1.45
N TYR A 458 13.92 23.55 -1.90
CA TYR A 458 12.52 23.32 -1.48
C TYR A 458 12.39 22.82 -0.03
N SER A 459 13.43 22.18 0.53
CA SER A 459 13.45 21.79 1.94
C SER A 459 13.66 23.00 2.87
N VAL A 460 14.29 24.05 2.39
CA VAL A 460 14.44 25.32 3.13
C VAL A 460 13.13 26.10 3.10
N HIS A 461 12.65 26.47 1.91
CA HIS A 461 11.38 27.17 1.72
C HIS A 461 10.95 27.14 0.25
N SER A 462 9.65 27.04 -0.02
CA SER A 462 9.12 27.03 -1.40
C SER A 462 9.52 28.28 -2.21
N ALA A 463 9.56 29.46 -1.58
CA ALA A 463 10.00 30.69 -2.24
C ALA A 463 11.48 30.66 -2.65
N VAL A 464 12.33 29.97 -1.88
CA VAL A 464 13.75 29.78 -2.22
C VAL A 464 13.87 28.85 -3.43
N GLY A 465 13.12 27.72 -3.42
CA GLY A 465 13.06 26.79 -4.54
C GLY A 465 12.55 27.45 -5.83
N ASN A 466 11.46 28.22 -5.76
CA ASN A 466 10.86 28.88 -6.92
C ASN A 466 11.77 29.97 -7.53
N LYS A 467 12.62 30.60 -6.71
CA LYS A 467 13.54 31.68 -7.15
C LYS A 467 14.97 31.21 -7.40
N MET A 468 15.24 29.91 -7.27
CA MET A 468 16.57 29.33 -7.43
C MET A 468 17.06 29.49 -8.88
N VAL A 469 18.30 29.96 -9.03
CA VAL A 469 19.03 30.04 -10.30
C VAL A 469 20.32 29.23 -10.29
N GLY A 470 20.80 28.83 -9.10
CA GLY A 470 22.02 28.04 -8.95
C GLY A 470 22.30 27.68 -7.49
N ALA A 471 23.39 26.97 -7.25
CA ALA A 471 23.80 26.58 -5.90
C ALA A 471 25.33 26.56 -5.77
N ARG A 472 25.81 26.83 -4.54
CA ARG A 472 27.19 26.57 -4.14
C ARG A 472 27.20 25.44 -3.10
N VAL A 473 28.14 24.55 -3.24
CA VAL A 473 28.40 23.49 -2.26
C VAL A 473 29.83 23.65 -1.77
N ASN A 474 30.00 23.77 -0.46
CA ASN A 474 31.30 24.02 0.18
C ASN A 474 32.04 25.23 -0.43
N GLY A 475 31.28 26.28 -0.78
CA GLY A 475 31.79 27.55 -1.38
C GLY A 475 32.01 27.48 -2.91
N LYS A 476 31.89 26.32 -3.56
CA LYS A 476 32.08 26.16 -5.01
C LYS A 476 30.74 26.08 -5.74
N LEU A 477 30.64 26.78 -6.87
CA LEU A 477 29.46 26.67 -7.76
C LEU A 477 29.36 25.26 -8.31
N VAL A 478 28.18 24.66 -8.26
CA VAL A 478 27.91 23.30 -8.72
C VAL A 478 26.75 23.26 -9.73
N PRO A 479 26.70 22.26 -10.64
CA PRO A 479 25.54 22.03 -11.49
C PRO A 479 24.28 21.70 -10.66
N ILE A 480 23.11 21.97 -11.22
CA ILE A 480 21.81 21.68 -10.56
C ILE A 480 21.63 20.16 -10.29
N GLU A 481 22.25 19.32 -11.12
CA GLU A 481 22.23 17.86 -11.04
C GLU A 481 23.22 17.28 -10.01
N TYR A 482 23.99 18.11 -9.33
CA TYR A 482 24.95 17.68 -8.31
C TYR A 482 24.23 16.83 -7.24
N GLN A 483 24.78 15.66 -6.94
CA GLN A 483 24.25 14.79 -5.89
C GLN A 483 24.87 15.17 -4.54
N ILE A 484 24.02 15.61 -3.62
CA ILE A 484 24.41 16.06 -2.28
C ILE A 484 25.03 14.89 -1.50
N LYS A 485 26.14 15.15 -0.81
CA LYS A 485 26.85 14.21 0.05
C LYS A 485 26.68 14.59 1.52
N ASN A 486 26.89 13.62 2.40
CA ASN A 486 26.91 13.87 3.85
C ASN A 486 27.96 14.91 4.22
N GLY A 487 27.57 15.94 4.98
CA GLY A 487 28.45 17.02 5.43
C GLY A 487 28.53 18.21 4.48
N ASP A 488 27.87 18.17 3.32
CA ASP A 488 27.88 19.30 2.38
C ASP A 488 27.19 20.53 2.97
N ARG A 489 27.86 21.68 2.91
CA ARG A 489 27.31 23.00 3.22
C ARG A 489 26.77 23.63 1.95
N ILE A 490 25.46 23.87 1.87
CA ILE A 490 24.77 24.27 0.64
C ILE A 490 24.22 25.68 0.75
N GLU A 491 24.57 26.52 -0.20
CA GLU A 491 24.09 27.88 -0.37
C GLU A 491 23.28 27.96 -1.69
N ILE A 492 22.01 28.37 -1.61
CA ILE A 492 21.15 28.53 -2.78
C ILE A 492 21.24 29.95 -3.31
N ILE A 493 21.54 30.08 -4.59
CA ILE A 493 21.58 31.36 -5.29
C ILE A 493 20.17 31.60 -5.85
N THR A 494 19.54 32.71 -5.44
CA THR A 494 18.20 33.11 -5.87
C THR A 494 18.24 34.37 -6.70
N SER A 495 17.29 34.54 -7.63
CA SER A 495 17.09 35.78 -8.40
C SER A 495 15.63 36.23 -8.29
N GLN A 496 15.43 37.54 -8.20
CA GLN A 496 14.09 38.15 -8.26
C GLN A 496 13.45 37.98 -9.65
N ASN A 497 14.28 37.89 -10.69
CA ASN A 497 13.85 37.75 -12.08
C ASN A 497 13.68 36.28 -12.52
N SER A 498 13.73 35.31 -11.58
CA SER A 498 13.51 33.91 -11.90
C SER A 498 12.07 33.71 -12.37
N GLN A 499 11.91 33.00 -13.49
CA GLN A 499 10.60 32.61 -14.06
C GLN A 499 9.97 31.40 -13.34
N GLY A 500 10.55 30.98 -12.22
CA GLY A 500 10.10 29.81 -11.49
C GLY A 500 10.87 28.52 -11.83
N PRO A 501 10.38 27.36 -11.34
CA PRO A 501 11.05 26.06 -11.57
C PRO A 501 10.90 25.59 -13.01
N SER A 502 11.95 24.92 -13.54
CA SER A 502 11.86 24.21 -14.82
C SER A 502 11.12 22.88 -14.66
N ARG A 503 10.38 22.44 -15.72
CA ARG A 503 9.76 21.11 -15.76
C ARG A 503 10.79 19.97 -15.71
N ASP A 504 12.00 20.21 -16.21
CA ASP A 504 13.08 19.21 -16.15
C ASP A 504 13.55 18.93 -14.72
N TRP A 505 13.34 19.87 -13.78
CA TRP A 505 13.65 19.62 -12.39
C TRP A 505 12.85 18.47 -11.78
N LEU A 506 11.62 18.18 -12.29
CA LEU A 506 10.83 17.05 -11.86
C LEU A 506 11.53 15.69 -12.09
N LYS A 507 12.43 15.61 -13.09
CA LYS A 507 13.25 14.41 -13.37
C LYS A 507 14.46 14.30 -12.44
N LEU A 508 14.96 15.43 -11.94
CA LEU A 508 16.18 15.51 -11.13
C LEU A 508 15.89 15.30 -9.65
N VAL A 509 14.79 15.89 -9.14
CA VAL A 509 14.48 15.87 -7.71
C VAL A 509 14.09 14.46 -7.22
N LYS A 510 14.56 14.15 -6.02
CA LYS A 510 14.27 12.87 -5.34
C LYS A 510 13.23 13.03 -4.24
N SER A 511 13.19 14.19 -3.57
CA SER A 511 12.25 14.43 -2.47
C SER A 511 10.82 14.62 -3.01
N THR A 512 9.88 13.98 -2.36
CA THR A 512 8.44 14.12 -2.64
C THR A 512 7.98 15.56 -2.42
N GLN A 513 8.56 16.24 -1.41
CA GLN A 513 8.29 17.64 -1.11
C GLN A 513 8.63 18.56 -2.29
N ALA A 514 9.83 18.45 -2.87
CA ALA A 514 10.23 19.26 -4.03
C ALA A 514 9.32 18.99 -5.24
N LYS A 515 9.06 17.72 -5.57
CA LYS A 515 8.16 17.33 -6.66
C LYS A 515 6.79 17.97 -6.54
N ASN A 516 6.20 17.90 -5.34
CA ASN A 516 4.87 18.45 -5.09
C ASN A 516 4.85 19.98 -5.17
N LYS A 517 5.84 20.67 -4.59
CA LYS A 517 5.91 22.13 -4.64
C LYS A 517 6.15 22.66 -6.05
N ILE A 518 6.95 21.97 -6.85
CA ILE A 518 7.13 22.28 -8.28
C ILE A 518 5.80 22.10 -9.04
N ASN A 519 5.10 20.97 -8.84
CA ASN A 519 3.81 20.73 -9.48
C ASN A 519 2.74 21.75 -9.05
N GLN A 520 2.68 22.12 -7.75
CA GLN A 520 1.80 23.16 -7.24
C GLN A 520 2.08 24.52 -7.89
N TRP A 521 3.38 24.87 -8.08
CA TRP A 521 3.75 26.09 -8.75
C TRP A 521 3.21 26.12 -10.20
N PHE A 522 3.41 25.05 -10.98
CA PHE A 522 2.89 24.95 -12.33
C PHE A 522 1.36 25.00 -12.39
N LYS A 523 0.68 24.34 -11.45
CA LYS A 523 -0.79 24.42 -11.35
C LYS A 523 -1.28 25.83 -11.10
N LYS A 524 -0.55 26.60 -10.26
CA LYS A 524 -0.94 27.98 -9.89
C LYS A 524 -0.63 28.99 -10.99
N GLU A 525 0.59 28.95 -11.54
CA GLU A 525 1.08 29.91 -12.53
C GLU A 525 0.38 29.78 -13.88
N LEU A 526 0.08 28.56 -14.29
CA LEU A 526 -0.66 28.27 -15.52
C LEU A 526 -2.17 28.16 -15.29
N LYS A 527 -2.71 28.67 -14.17
CA LYS A 527 -4.14 28.51 -13.85
C LYS A 527 -5.01 29.10 -14.95
N GLU A 528 -4.73 30.30 -15.43
CA GLU A 528 -5.51 30.97 -16.46
C GLU A 528 -5.44 30.23 -17.81
N ASP A 529 -4.24 29.83 -18.23
CA ASP A 529 -4.05 29.04 -19.45
C ASP A 529 -4.74 27.67 -19.33
N ASN A 530 -4.66 27.03 -18.19
CA ASN A 530 -5.34 25.76 -17.94
C ASN A 530 -6.87 25.92 -17.93
N ILE A 531 -7.42 27.03 -17.42
CA ILE A 531 -8.86 27.35 -17.50
C ILE A 531 -9.30 27.46 -18.96
N LEU A 532 -8.57 28.24 -19.78
CA LEU A 532 -8.88 28.40 -21.21
C LEU A 532 -8.83 27.05 -21.93
N LYS A 533 -7.75 26.30 -21.75
CA LYS A 533 -7.56 24.97 -22.33
C LYS A 533 -8.64 23.98 -21.89
N GLY A 534 -8.97 23.95 -20.60
CA GLY A 534 -10.04 23.09 -20.07
C GLY A 534 -11.41 23.45 -20.62
N LYS A 535 -11.70 24.73 -20.80
CA LYS A 535 -12.94 25.22 -21.43
C LYS A 535 -13.03 24.76 -22.88
N GLU A 536 -11.93 24.85 -23.62
CA GLU A 536 -11.85 24.37 -25.00
C GLU A 536 -12.04 22.87 -25.11
N MET A 537 -11.33 22.08 -24.28
CA MET A 537 -11.44 20.62 -24.25
C MET A 537 -12.86 20.15 -23.92
N LEU A 538 -13.48 20.74 -22.91
CA LEU A 538 -14.86 20.42 -22.54
C LEU A 538 -15.86 20.78 -23.66
N ALA A 539 -15.67 21.94 -24.32
CA ALA A 539 -16.49 22.37 -25.44
C ALA A 539 -16.32 21.48 -26.68
N GLN A 540 -15.08 21.04 -26.98
CA GLN A 540 -14.79 20.10 -28.06
C GLN A 540 -15.42 18.74 -27.80
N TYR A 541 -15.30 18.22 -26.57
CA TYR A 541 -15.92 16.96 -26.18
C TYR A 541 -17.46 17.01 -26.31
N ALA A 542 -18.08 18.07 -25.83
CA ALA A 542 -19.52 18.27 -25.96
C ALA A 542 -19.99 18.31 -27.46
N ARG A 543 -19.25 19.03 -28.31
CA ARG A 543 -19.52 19.08 -29.76
C ARG A 543 -19.35 17.70 -30.43
N ALA A 544 -18.29 16.97 -30.09
CA ALA A 544 -18.06 15.63 -30.62
C ALA A 544 -19.17 14.63 -30.24
N LYS A 545 -19.88 14.90 -29.14
CA LYS A 545 -21.05 14.12 -28.69
C LYS A 545 -22.39 14.66 -29.21
N GLY A 546 -22.40 15.75 -30.03
CA GLY A 546 -23.59 16.35 -30.59
C GLY A 546 -24.35 17.27 -29.64
N PHE A 547 -23.76 17.68 -28.52
CA PHE A 547 -24.39 18.53 -27.51
C PHE A 547 -23.89 19.97 -27.58
N LYS A 548 -24.80 20.93 -27.30
CA LYS A 548 -24.43 22.35 -27.14
C LYS A 548 -24.18 22.62 -25.66
N ILE A 549 -22.92 22.92 -25.29
CA ILE A 549 -22.50 23.12 -23.91
C ILE A 549 -23.26 24.21 -23.16
N VAL A 550 -23.82 25.20 -23.91
CA VAL A 550 -24.60 26.31 -23.36
C VAL A 550 -25.83 25.82 -22.58
N ASN A 551 -26.43 24.70 -22.99
CA ASN A 551 -27.62 24.13 -22.32
C ASN A 551 -27.30 23.55 -20.94
N TYR A 552 -26.02 23.27 -20.64
CA TYR A 552 -25.55 22.63 -19.42
C TYR A 552 -24.83 23.59 -18.47
N ASN A 553 -24.90 24.91 -18.74
CA ASN A 553 -24.15 25.95 -18.02
C ASN A 553 -24.97 26.61 -16.89
N LYS A 554 -26.06 25.97 -16.42
CA LYS A 554 -26.82 26.45 -15.28
C LYS A 554 -26.05 26.17 -13.98
N LEU A 555 -26.09 27.10 -13.02
CA LEU A 555 -25.37 27.03 -11.76
C LEU A 555 -25.61 25.71 -11.03
N GLN A 556 -26.80 25.19 -11.00
CA GLN A 556 -27.19 23.93 -10.34
C GLN A 556 -26.46 22.71 -10.92
N TYR A 557 -26.19 22.65 -12.23
CA TYR A 557 -25.49 21.57 -12.88
C TYR A 557 -23.99 21.67 -12.60
N LEU A 558 -23.45 22.87 -12.56
CA LEU A 558 -22.07 23.16 -12.23
C LEU A 558 -21.79 22.81 -10.76
N GLU A 559 -22.72 23.16 -9.85
CA GLU A 559 -22.63 22.79 -8.43
C GLU A 559 -22.65 21.27 -8.22
N ALA A 560 -23.45 20.52 -8.97
CA ALA A 560 -23.47 19.06 -8.90
C ALA A 560 -22.11 18.44 -9.26
N VAL A 561 -21.39 19.05 -10.22
CA VAL A 561 -20.01 18.64 -10.58
C VAL A 561 -19.03 19.07 -9.51
N MET A 562 -19.09 20.33 -9.08
CA MET A 562 -18.19 20.88 -8.05
C MET A 562 -18.27 20.06 -6.75
N ASN A 563 -19.49 19.75 -6.28
CA ASN A 563 -19.71 18.94 -5.08
C ASN A 563 -19.19 17.51 -5.22
N LYS A 564 -19.38 16.89 -6.41
CA LYS A 564 -18.89 15.53 -6.66
C LYS A 564 -17.38 15.42 -6.60
N TYR A 565 -16.67 16.42 -7.14
CA TYR A 565 -15.21 16.41 -7.24
C TYR A 565 -14.53 17.27 -6.16
N GLY A 566 -15.28 17.90 -5.25
CA GLY A 566 -14.75 18.66 -4.11
C GLY A 566 -14.12 20.01 -4.47
N PHE A 567 -14.54 20.64 -5.59
CA PHE A 567 -14.08 21.98 -5.99
C PHE A 567 -14.97 23.07 -5.44
N ARG A 568 -14.37 24.22 -5.13
CA ARG A 568 -15.10 25.39 -4.59
C ARG A 568 -15.64 26.32 -5.69
N ASP A 569 -15.02 26.32 -6.85
CA ASP A 569 -15.36 27.17 -7.98
C ASP A 569 -15.22 26.40 -9.31
N TRP A 570 -15.97 26.85 -10.34
CA TRP A 570 -15.98 26.23 -11.65
C TRP A 570 -14.68 26.40 -12.42
N ASP A 571 -13.96 27.51 -12.22
CA ASP A 571 -12.67 27.77 -12.84
C ASP A 571 -11.63 26.74 -12.37
N SER A 572 -11.72 26.30 -11.13
CA SER A 572 -10.88 25.20 -10.60
C SER A 572 -11.18 23.86 -11.27
N VAL A 573 -12.44 23.57 -11.62
CA VAL A 573 -12.81 22.37 -12.40
C VAL A 573 -12.24 22.47 -13.82
N LEU A 574 -12.39 23.63 -14.48
CA LEU A 574 -11.83 23.88 -15.82
C LEU A 574 -10.30 23.79 -15.83
N ALA A 575 -9.64 24.39 -14.83
CA ALA A 575 -8.20 24.29 -14.68
C ALA A 575 -7.76 22.82 -14.48
N ALA A 576 -8.53 22.02 -13.72
CA ALA A 576 -8.28 20.60 -13.54
C ALA A 576 -8.39 19.78 -14.84
N ILE A 577 -9.35 20.13 -15.71
CA ILE A 577 -9.45 19.55 -17.06
C ILE A 577 -8.23 19.95 -17.90
N GLY A 578 -7.86 21.24 -17.92
CA GLY A 578 -6.79 21.77 -18.76
C GLY A 578 -5.41 21.21 -18.46
N HIS A 579 -5.11 20.91 -17.19
CA HIS A 579 -3.84 20.26 -16.81
C HIS A 579 -3.92 18.71 -16.80
N GLY A 580 -5.10 18.10 -17.11
CA GLY A 580 -5.27 16.65 -17.21
C GLY A 580 -5.61 15.95 -15.88
N GLY A 581 -5.90 16.68 -14.80
CA GLY A 581 -6.31 16.13 -13.50
C GLY A 581 -7.74 15.59 -13.48
N LEU A 582 -8.61 16.11 -14.36
CA LEU A 582 -9.96 15.60 -14.64
C LEU A 582 -10.12 15.35 -16.13
N LYS A 583 -10.78 14.25 -16.49
CA LYS A 583 -11.14 13.99 -17.90
C LYS A 583 -12.41 14.75 -18.24
N GLU A 584 -12.39 15.44 -19.38
CA GLU A 584 -13.52 16.21 -19.92
C GLU A 584 -14.81 15.38 -20.02
N GLY A 585 -14.68 14.10 -20.39
CA GLY A 585 -15.82 13.18 -20.49
C GLY A 585 -16.49 12.87 -19.15
N GLN A 586 -15.74 12.78 -18.07
CA GLN A 586 -16.30 12.53 -16.73
C GLN A 586 -17.11 13.73 -16.23
N VAL A 587 -16.58 14.94 -16.47
CA VAL A 587 -17.24 16.20 -16.11
C VAL A 587 -18.50 16.40 -16.95
N PHE A 588 -18.41 16.20 -18.26
CA PHE A 588 -19.53 16.38 -19.16
C PHE A 588 -20.67 15.38 -18.87
N ASN A 589 -20.37 14.10 -18.67
CA ASN A 589 -21.39 13.11 -18.34
C ASN A 589 -22.13 13.44 -17.03
N LYS A 590 -21.44 14.07 -16.07
CA LYS A 590 -22.08 14.51 -14.82
C LYS A 590 -22.96 15.73 -15.02
N LEU A 591 -22.61 16.65 -15.93
CA LEU A 591 -23.45 17.75 -16.32
C LEU A 591 -24.76 17.27 -17.01
N VAL A 592 -24.62 16.26 -17.88
CA VAL A 592 -25.77 15.63 -18.56
C VAL A 592 -26.69 14.93 -17.55
N GLU A 593 -26.11 14.17 -16.60
CA GLU A 593 -26.88 13.50 -15.53
C GLU A 593 -27.68 14.50 -14.68
N ALA A 594 -27.07 15.64 -14.34
CA ALA A 594 -27.74 16.70 -13.58
C ALA A 594 -28.87 17.36 -14.38
N TYR A 595 -28.66 17.60 -15.69
CA TYR A 595 -29.66 18.13 -16.62
C TYR A 595 -30.85 17.17 -16.79
N ASP A 596 -30.58 15.88 -17.01
CA ASP A 596 -31.64 14.86 -17.18
C ASP A 596 -32.48 14.69 -15.90
N LYS A 597 -31.87 14.82 -14.74
CA LYS A 597 -32.54 14.72 -13.46
C LYS A 597 -33.54 15.86 -13.22
N GLU A 598 -33.23 17.06 -13.69
CA GLU A 598 -34.14 18.20 -13.62
C GLU A 598 -35.30 18.07 -14.64
N ASN A 599 -35.01 17.63 -15.86
CA ASN A 599 -36.00 17.48 -16.90
C ASN A 599 -36.95 16.28 -16.69
N LYS A 600 -36.49 15.20 -16.01
CA LYS A 600 -37.36 14.08 -15.61
C LYS A 600 -38.35 14.45 -14.49
N LYS A 601 -38.13 15.52 -13.74
CA LYS A 601 -39.07 16.01 -12.72
C LYS A 601 -40.25 16.81 -13.31
N ALA A 602 -40.21 17.16 -14.59
CA ALA A 602 -41.22 17.97 -15.25
C ALA A 602 -42.27 17.17 -16.06
N MET A 603 -42.19 15.85 -16.10
CA MET A 603 -43.22 15.02 -16.74
C MET A 603 -44.23 14.52 -15.69
N THR A 604 -45.52 14.87 -15.89
CA THR A 604 -46.64 14.36 -15.07
C THR A 604 -46.91 12.89 -15.40
N ASP A 605 -47.48 12.16 -14.41
CA ASP A 605 -47.78 10.71 -14.55
C ASP A 605 -48.67 10.36 -15.75
N GLU A 606 -49.51 11.29 -16.22
CA GLU A 606 -50.33 11.13 -17.40
C GLU A 606 -49.54 11.12 -18.73
N GLN A 607 -48.47 11.91 -18.84
CA GLN A 607 -47.57 11.92 -20.00
C GLN A 607 -46.67 10.69 -20.10
N VAL A 608 -46.41 10.02 -18.98
CA VAL A 608 -45.67 8.75 -18.94
C VAL A 608 -46.53 7.60 -19.47
N LEU A 609 -47.84 7.63 -19.25
CA LEU A 609 -48.80 6.66 -19.77
C LEU A 609 -49.08 6.82 -21.27
N GLU A 610 -49.14 8.06 -21.77
CA GLU A 610 -49.27 8.31 -23.21
C GLU A 610 -48.00 7.93 -23.99
N ALA A 611 -46.82 8.23 -23.48
CA ALA A 611 -45.54 7.83 -24.08
C ALA A 611 -45.34 6.31 -24.12
N ALA A 612 -45.93 5.57 -23.17
CA ALA A 612 -45.87 4.13 -23.14
C ALA A 612 -46.84 3.44 -24.15
N SER A 613 -47.92 4.12 -24.53
CA SER A 613 -48.87 3.61 -25.53
C SER A 613 -48.47 3.88 -26.97
N GLU A 614 -47.71 4.93 -27.25
CA GLU A 614 -47.19 5.26 -28.59
C GLU A 614 -45.94 4.47 -29.00
N THR A 615 -45.31 3.76 -28.06
CA THR A 615 -44.04 3.02 -28.30
C THR A 615 -44.28 1.61 -28.85
N GLN A 616 -45.53 1.17 -29.04
CA GLN A 616 -45.85 -0.17 -29.58
C GLN A 616 -45.92 -0.30 -31.10
N GLU A 617 -45.79 0.77 -31.87
CA GLU A 617 -45.99 0.68 -33.32
C GLU A 617 -44.84 1.15 -34.24
N LYS A 618 -43.62 1.35 -33.75
CA LYS A 618 -42.46 1.57 -34.64
C LYS A 618 -41.21 0.79 -34.16
N LEU A 619 -41.18 -0.49 -34.49
CA LEU A 619 -39.97 -1.30 -34.54
C LEU A 619 -39.02 -0.79 -35.63
N HIS A 620 -38.28 0.29 -35.39
CA HIS A 620 -37.10 0.59 -36.16
C HIS A 620 -35.92 -0.08 -35.49
N ILE A 621 -35.39 -1.10 -36.17
CA ILE A 621 -34.14 -1.80 -35.83
C ILE A 621 -33.02 -0.73 -35.79
N ALA A 622 -32.67 -0.27 -34.63
CA ALA A 622 -31.51 0.59 -34.45
C ALA A 622 -30.23 -0.23 -34.71
N LYS A 623 -29.49 0.15 -35.76
CA LYS A 623 -28.20 -0.49 -36.12
C LYS A 623 -27.21 -0.34 -34.96
N SER A 624 -26.81 -1.48 -34.33
CA SER A 624 -25.80 -1.46 -33.28
C SER A 624 -24.43 -1.13 -33.88
N LYS A 625 -23.70 -0.19 -33.30
CA LYS A 625 -22.34 0.20 -33.71
C LYS A 625 -21.30 -0.89 -33.47
N SER A 626 -21.65 -1.98 -32.82
CA SER A 626 -20.73 -3.05 -32.43
C SER A 626 -20.82 -4.33 -33.29
N GLY A 627 -21.66 -4.35 -34.33
CA GLY A 627 -21.84 -5.54 -35.21
C GLY A 627 -22.40 -6.76 -34.50
N ILE A 628 -23.02 -6.65 -33.33
CA ILE A 628 -23.61 -7.73 -32.57
C ILE A 628 -25.03 -7.37 -32.15
N VAL A 629 -25.93 -8.34 -32.27
CA VAL A 629 -27.30 -8.28 -31.76
C VAL A 629 -27.43 -9.20 -30.56
N VAL A 630 -27.96 -8.65 -29.46
CA VAL A 630 -28.24 -9.39 -28.22
C VAL A 630 -29.74 -9.54 -28.09
N LYS A 631 -30.24 -10.77 -27.98
CA LYS A 631 -31.70 -11.02 -27.90
C LYS A 631 -32.32 -10.39 -26.66
N GLY A 632 -33.35 -9.57 -26.87
CA GLY A 632 -34.16 -8.99 -25.78
C GLY A 632 -33.59 -7.72 -25.12
N ILE A 633 -32.48 -7.16 -25.59
CA ILE A 633 -31.90 -5.95 -25.01
C ILE A 633 -31.44 -5.02 -26.13
N HIS A 634 -31.99 -3.80 -26.15
CA HIS A 634 -31.61 -2.74 -27.08
C HIS A 634 -30.76 -1.69 -26.36
N ASP A 635 -29.76 -1.14 -27.04
CA ASP A 635 -28.94 0.01 -26.59
C ASP A 635 -28.02 -0.24 -25.39
N VAL A 636 -27.40 -1.43 -25.29
CA VAL A 636 -26.44 -1.75 -24.24
C VAL A 636 -25.00 -1.70 -24.77
N ALA A 637 -24.07 -1.19 -23.96
CA ALA A 637 -22.65 -1.21 -24.28
C ALA A 637 -22.14 -2.65 -24.35
N VAL A 638 -21.76 -3.09 -25.55
CA VAL A 638 -21.20 -4.41 -25.83
C VAL A 638 -19.68 -4.29 -25.90
N ARG A 639 -18.97 -5.25 -25.28
CA ARG A 639 -17.51 -5.33 -25.30
C ARG A 639 -17.06 -6.76 -25.62
N PHE A 640 -15.99 -6.90 -26.38
CA PHE A 640 -15.36 -8.19 -26.62
C PHE A 640 -14.50 -8.61 -25.42
N SER A 641 -14.58 -9.86 -25.04
CA SER A 641 -13.75 -10.41 -23.96
C SER A 641 -12.29 -10.57 -24.42
N LYS A 642 -11.37 -10.24 -23.55
CA LYS A 642 -9.92 -10.40 -23.81
C LYS A 642 -9.42 -11.84 -23.58
N CYS A 643 -10.20 -12.69 -22.93
CA CYS A 643 -9.79 -14.06 -22.66
C CYS A 643 -9.91 -14.98 -23.88
N CYS A 644 -10.88 -14.77 -24.76
CA CYS A 644 -11.12 -15.63 -25.93
C CYS A 644 -11.15 -14.87 -27.26
N ASN A 645 -11.06 -13.53 -27.26
CA ASN A 645 -11.01 -12.68 -28.44
C ASN A 645 -11.95 -13.15 -29.57
N PRO A 646 -13.29 -13.03 -29.43
CA PRO A 646 -14.25 -13.48 -30.42
C PRO A 646 -14.12 -12.69 -31.72
N ILE A 647 -14.20 -13.37 -32.85
CA ILE A 647 -14.16 -12.77 -34.21
C ILE A 647 -15.41 -13.16 -35.00
N PRO A 648 -15.81 -12.40 -36.04
CA PRO A 648 -16.99 -12.74 -36.86
C PRO A 648 -16.91 -14.18 -37.40
N GLY A 649 -18.02 -14.93 -37.22
CA GLY A 649 -18.13 -16.35 -37.56
C GLY A 649 -17.88 -17.28 -36.38
N ASP A 650 -17.47 -16.81 -35.22
CA ASP A 650 -17.46 -17.61 -33.98
C ASP A 650 -18.88 -17.72 -33.39
N GLU A 651 -19.19 -18.83 -32.74
CA GLU A 651 -20.35 -18.92 -31.86
C GLU A 651 -20.11 -18.13 -30.59
N ILE A 652 -21.00 -17.19 -30.29
CA ILE A 652 -20.80 -16.20 -29.21
C ILE A 652 -21.94 -16.22 -28.21
N VAL A 653 -21.63 -15.82 -26.98
CA VAL A 653 -22.57 -15.66 -25.88
C VAL A 653 -22.26 -14.36 -25.15
N GLY A 654 -23.29 -13.60 -24.77
CA GLY A 654 -23.17 -12.39 -23.96
C GLY A 654 -23.18 -12.73 -22.48
N PHE A 655 -22.28 -12.15 -21.70
CA PHE A 655 -22.30 -12.20 -20.25
C PHE A 655 -22.64 -10.83 -19.68
N VAL A 656 -23.74 -10.73 -18.94
CA VAL A 656 -24.21 -9.50 -18.33
C VAL A 656 -23.33 -9.15 -17.13
N THR A 657 -22.55 -8.09 -17.25
CA THR A 657 -21.66 -7.61 -16.17
C THR A 657 -22.36 -6.54 -15.32
N ARG A 658 -22.15 -6.57 -13.99
CA ARG A 658 -22.72 -5.56 -13.09
C ARG A 658 -22.07 -4.19 -13.37
N GLY A 659 -22.87 -3.26 -13.97
CA GLY A 659 -22.45 -1.86 -14.19
C GLY A 659 -21.54 -1.60 -15.40
N ARG A 660 -21.21 -2.61 -16.26
CA ARG A 660 -20.28 -2.42 -17.41
C ARG A 660 -20.87 -2.88 -18.76
N GLY A 661 -22.16 -3.18 -18.83
CA GLY A 661 -22.79 -3.69 -20.05
C GLY A 661 -22.57 -5.18 -20.26
N ILE A 662 -22.60 -5.63 -21.52
CA ILE A 662 -22.51 -7.04 -21.90
C ILE A 662 -21.12 -7.31 -22.46
N THR A 663 -20.45 -8.35 -21.93
CA THR A 663 -19.18 -8.85 -22.46
C THR A 663 -19.41 -10.08 -23.32
N ILE A 664 -18.98 -10.03 -24.57
CA ILE A 664 -19.15 -11.12 -25.54
C ILE A 664 -17.97 -12.09 -25.42
N HIS A 665 -18.31 -13.35 -25.21
CA HIS A 665 -17.38 -14.47 -25.17
C HIS A 665 -17.69 -15.46 -26.29
N ARG A 666 -16.72 -16.28 -26.66
CA ARG A 666 -16.97 -17.48 -27.45
C ARG A 666 -17.64 -18.53 -26.57
N THR A 667 -18.48 -19.36 -27.15
CA THR A 667 -19.17 -20.48 -26.44
C THR A 667 -18.19 -21.51 -25.89
N ASP A 668 -17.04 -21.71 -26.55
CA ASP A 668 -15.97 -22.65 -26.16
C ASP A 668 -14.93 -22.02 -25.19
N CYS A 669 -15.15 -20.80 -24.71
CA CYS A 669 -14.25 -20.15 -23.77
C CYS A 669 -14.22 -20.88 -22.43
N ILE A 670 -13.02 -21.18 -21.90
CA ILE A 670 -12.83 -21.89 -20.64
C ILE A 670 -13.49 -21.19 -19.45
N ASN A 671 -13.52 -19.83 -19.48
CA ASN A 671 -14.18 -19.04 -18.45
C ASN A 671 -15.71 -19.12 -18.52
N VAL A 672 -16.29 -19.41 -19.68
CA VAL A 672 -17.74 -19.65 -19.84
C VAL A 672 -18.08 -21.08 -19.45
N LEU A 673 -17.26 -22.06 -19.85
CA LEU A 673 -17.46 -23.46 -19.53
C LEU A 673 -17.38 -23.74 -18.01
N ASN A 674 -16.48 -23.06 -17.31
CA ASN A 674 -16.23 -23.22 -15.86
C ASN A 674 -17.05 -22.27 -14.99
N MET A 675 -18.07 -21.58 -15.52
CA MET A 675 -18.91 -20.69 -14.72
C MET A 675 -19.75 -21.45 -13.70
N SER A 676 -19.94 -20.81 -12.52
CA SER A 676 -20.86 -21.29 -11.49
C SER A 676 -22.30 -21.26 -11.98
N GLU A 677 -23.19 -22.10 -11.41
CA GLU A 677 -24.62 -22.11 -11.77
C GLU A 677 -25.27 -20.71 -11.61
N THR A 678 -24.87 -19.97 -10.60
CA THR A 678 -25.35 -18.60 -10.35
C THR A 678 -24.89 -17.59 -11.39
N ASP A 679 -23.72 -17.79 -12.00
CA ASP A 679 -23.24 -16.90 -13.06
C ASP A 679 -23.77 -17.30 -14.44
N ARG A 680 -24.13 -18.58 -14.65
CA ARG A 680 -24.77 -19.04 -15.89
C ARG A 680 -26.14 -18.40 -16.14
N THR A 681 -26.87 -18.01 -15.10
CA THR A 681 -28.15 -17.27 -15.24
C THR A 681 -27.97 -15.85 -15.82
N ARG A 682 -26.74 -15.37 -15.91
CA ARG A 682 -26.37 -14.07 -16.49
C ARG A 682 -25.91 -14.16 -17.94
N LEU A 683 -25.89 -15.36 -18.51
CA LEU A 683 -25.61 -15.57 -19.92
C LEU A 683 -26.84 -15.22 -20.75
N ILE A 684 -26.62 -14.57 -21.88
CA ILE A 684 -27.64 -14.07 -22.81
C ILE A 684 -27.23 -14.46 -24.24
N GLU A 685 -28.17 -14.82 -25.06
CA GLU A 685 -27.89 -15.12 -26.45
C GLU A 685 -27.44 -13.89 -27.23
N ALA A 686 -26.36 -14.06 -27.97
CA ALA A 686 -25.76 -13.01 -28.81
C ALA A 686 -25.42 -13.59 -30.19
N GLU A 687 -25.67 -12.80 -31.22
CA GLU A 687 -25.43 -13.20 -32.61
C GLU A 687 -24.69 -12.09 -33.37
N TRP A 688 -23.84 -12.47 -34.33
CA TRP A 688 -23.19 -11.51 -35.22
C TRP A 688 -24.20 -10.95 -36.23
N GLN A 689 -24.23 -9.64 -36.37
CA GLN A 689 -25.02 -8.95 -37.39
C GLN A 689 -24.27 -9.01 -38.71
N GLN A 690 -24.91 -9.40 -39.82
CA GLN A 690 -24.28 -9.33 -41.13
C GLN A 690 -23.99 -7.88 -41.51
N PRO A 691 -22.76 -7.55 -41.90
CA PRO A 691 -22.40 -6.18 -42.26
C PRO A 691 -22.98 -5.77 -43.59
N ASP A 692 -23.77 -4.68 -43.61
CA ASP A 692 -24.40 -4.09 -44.81
C ASP A 692 -23.46 -3.17 -45.61
N ASN A 693 -22.19 -2.97 -45.25
CA ASN A 693 -21.26 -2.16 -46.04
C ASN A 693 -19.76 -2.42 -45.80
N LYS A 694 -19.04 -2.30 -46.88
CA LYS A 694 -17.68 -2.50 -47.36
C LYS A 694 -16.48 -2.00 -46.53
N GLU A 695 -16.55 -1.68 -45.26
CA GLU A 695 -15.37 -1.47 -44.44
C GLU A 695 -15.13 -2.74 -43.61
N LYS A 696 -14.09 -3.51 -43.97
CA LYS A 696 -13.66 -4.70 -43.23
C LYS A 696 -13.10 -4.26 -41.87
N GLU A 697 -13.94 -4.29 -40.85
CA GLU A 697 -13.47 -4.16 -39.48
C GLU A 697 -12.50 -5.29 -39.16
N LYS A 698 -11.37 -4.97 -38.50
CA LYS A 698 -10.36 -5.93 -38.08
C LYS A 698 -10.55 -6.25 -36.61
N TYR A 699 -10.40 -7.53 -36.27
CA TYR A 699 -10.59 -8.07 -34.91
C TYR A 699 -9.30 -8.71 -34.43
N MET A 700 -9.01 -8.58 -33.12
CA MET A 700 -7.85 -9.21 -32.53
C MET A 700 -8.02 -10.71 -32.39
N ALA A 701 -7.06 -11.48 -32.89
CA ALA A 701 -6.98 -12.92 -32.68
C ALA A 701 -5.62 -13.28 -32.04
N GLU A 702 -5.62 -14.37 -31.29
CA GLU A 702 -4.41 -14.90 -30.66
C GLU A 702 -4.31 -16.41 -30.87
N ILE A 703 -3.12 -16.86 -31.28
CA ILE A 703 -2.81 -18.28 -31.47
C ILE A 703 -1.57 -18.67 -30.67
N GLN A 704 -1.51 -19.93 -30.26
CA GLN A 704 -0.32 -20.59 -29.74
C GLN A 704 0.21 -21.61 -30.72
N VAL A 705 1.47 -21.46 -31.07
CA VAL A 705 2.19 -22.35 -31.99
C VAL A 705 3.17 -23.19 -31.17
N TYR A 706 3.03 -24.49 -31.24
CA TYR A 706 3.93 -25.46 -30.63
C TYR A 706 4.86 -26.00 -31.70
N ALA A 707 6.16 -25.89 -31.47
CA ALA A 707 7.16 -26.28 -32.48
C ALA A 707 8.43 -26.87 -31.85
N ASN A 708 9.19 -27.63 -32.63
CA ASN A 708 10.57 -27.94 -32.28
C ASN A 708 11.43 -26.70 -32.59
N ASN A 709 12.22 -26.26 -31.63
CA ASN A 709 13.00 -25.03 -31.76
C ASN A 709 14.12 -25.25 -32.85
N ARG A 710 14.23 -24.29 -33.74
CA ARG A 710 15.34 -24.22 -34.74
C ARG A 710 15.66 -22.78 -35.08
N THR A 711 16.87 -22.58 -35.58
CA THR A 711 17.28 -21.27 -36.12
C THR A 711 16.40 -20.90 -37.32
N GLY A 712 15.89 -19.66 -37.33
CA GLY A 712 15.05 -19.15 -38.42
C GLY A 712 13.55 -19.40 -38.27
N LEU A 713 13.06 -20.19 -37.27
CA LEU A 713 11.66 -20.51 -37.10
C LEU A 713 10.76 -19.24 -36.98
N LEU A 714 11.18 -18.24 -36.20
CA LEU A 714 10.43 -16.99 -36.06
C LEU A 714 10.41 -16.15 -37.34
N VAL A 715 11.47 -16.25 -38.17
CA VAL A 715 11.56 -15.59 -39.49
C VAL A 715 10.55 -16.20 -40.44
N ASP A 716 10.47 -17.53 -40.50
CA ASP A 716 9.54 -18.24 -41.35
C ASP A 716 8.08 -17.92 -40.98
N LEU A 717 7.79 -17.89 -39.69
CA LEU A 717 6.45 -17.49 -39.18
C LEU A 717 6.13 -16.02 -39.56
N SER A 718 7.06 -15.08 -39.31
CA SER A 718 6.86 -13.67 -39.65
C SER A 718 6.64 -13.44 -41.14
N LYS A 719 7.31 -14.21 -42.01
CA LYS A 719 7.17 -14.13 -43.46
C LYS A 719 5.75 -14.44 -43.92
N ILE A 720 5.07 -15.44 -43.31
CA ILE A 720 3.67 -15.78 -43.59
C ILE A 720 2.71 -14.62 -43.31
N PHE A 721 2.92 -13.91 -42.22
CA PHE A 721 2.11 -12.72 -41.88
C PHE A 721 2.36 -11.57 -42.85
N THR A 722 3.63 -11.35 -43.23
CA THR A 722 4.02 -10.31 -44.19
C THR A 722 3.46 -10.56 -45.58
N GLU A 723 3.53 -11.80 -46.06
CA GLU A 723 3.00 -12.23 -47.39
C GLU A 723 1.48 -12.01 -47.46
N ARG A 724 0.76 -12.20 -46.33
CA ARG A 724 -0.70 -12.03 -46.28
C ARG A 724 -1.14 -10.63 -45.87
N LYS A 725 -0.21 -9.70 -45.62
CA LYS A 725 -0.46 -8.33 -45.17
C LYS A 725 -1.28 -8.30 -43.86
N ILE A 726 -1.05 -9.29 -42.99
CA ILE A 726 -1.69 -9.36 -41.64
C ILE A 726 -0.77 -8.63 -40.66
N ASP A 727 -1.38 -7.71 -39.89
CA ASP A 727 -0.63 -6.88 -38.95
C ASP A 727 -0.41 -7.63 -37.64
N LEU A 728 0.84 -7.99 -37.37
CA LEU A 728 1.26 -8.72 -36.17
C LEU A 728 1.48 -7.74 -35.02
N ARG A 729 0.67 -7.85 -33.94
CA ARG A 729 0.73 -6.94 -32.79
C ARG A 729 1.73 -7.37 -31.72
N SER A 730 1.83 -8.67 -31.46
CA SER A 730 2.84 -9.19 -30.54
C SER A 730 3.26 -10.62 -30.92
N ILE A 731 4.50 -10.95 -30.57
CA ILE A 731 5.05 -12.31 -30.63
C ILE A 731 5.87 -12.56 -29.38
N ASN A 732 5.55 -13.65 -28.68
CA ASN A 732 6.27 -14.12 -27.50
C ASN A 732 6.71 -15.56 -27.71
N SER A 733 7.99 -15.85 -27.62
CA SER A 733 8.54 -17.19 -27.77
C SER A 733 9.20 -17.65 -26.49
N ARG A 734 8.91 -18.88 -26.06
CA ARG A 734 9.54 -19.55 -24.92
C ARG A 734 10.01 -20.93 -25.35
N THR A 735 11.26 -21.25 -25.08
CA THR A 735 11.82 -22.59 -25.36
C THR A 735 12.07 -23.30 -24.04
N ASN A 736 11.68 -24.56 -23.94
CA ASN A 736 11.93 -25.39 -22.77
C ASN A 736 13.28 -26.14 -22.89
N LYS A 737 13.68 -26.83 -21.83
CA LYS A 737 14.96 -27.62 -21.81
C LYS A 737 14.99 -28.78 -22.80
N GLN A 738 13.87 -29.12 -23.43
CA GLN A 738 13.74 -30.21 -24.43
C GLN A 738 13.69 -29.66 -25.85
N GLU A 739 14.16 -28.43 -26.08
CA GLU A 739 14.14 -27.72 -27.35
C GLU A 739 12.78 -27.59 -28.03
N LYS A 740 11.68 -27.67 -27.25
CA LYS A 740 10.33 -27.35 -27.72
C LYS A 740 10.04 -25.88 -27.48
N ALA A 741 9.61 -25.18 -28.54
CA ALA A 741 9.21 -23.79 -28.50
C ALA A 741 7.67 -23.67 -28.41
N THR A 742 7.20 -22.80 -27.53
CA THR A 742 5.81 -22.33 -27.51
C THR A 742 5.82 -20.84 -27.89
N ILE A 743 5.13 -20.49 -28.98
CA ILE A 743 5.13 -19.15 -29.54
C ILE A 743 3.70 -18.62 -29.52
N SER A 744 3.43 -17.60 -28.72
CA SER A 744 2.13 -16.90 -28.69
C SER A 744 2.20 -15.70 -29.64
N MET A 745 1.22 -15.59 -30.54
CA MET A 745 1.15 -14.55 -31.56
C MET A 745 -0.21 -13.88 -31.55
N SER A 746 -0.25 -12.55 -31.40
CA SER A 746 -1.47 -11.74 -31.48
C SER A 746 -1.45 -10.87 -32.72
N PHE A 747 -2.55 -10.83 -33.46
CA PHE A 747 -2.66 -10.14 -34.74
C PHE A 747 -4.11 -9.73 -35.05
N GLU A 748 -4.27 -8.87 -36.06
CA GLU A 748 -5.58 -8.39 -36.50
C GLU A 748 -6.05 -9.15 -37.74
N ILE A 749 -7.32 -9.63 -37.72
CA ILE A 749 -7.92 -10.44 -38.78
C ILE A 749 -9.40 -10.06 -39.01
N GLY A 750 -9.90 -10.29 -40.21
CA GLY A 750 -11.26 -9.88 -40.59
C GLY A 750 -12.35 -10.95 -40.41
N SER A 751 -12.00 -12.25 -40.45
CA SER A 751 -12.98 -13.35 -40.36
C SER A 751 -12.39 -14.67 -39.87
N LYS A 752 -13.26 -15.60 -39.50
CA LYS A 752 -12.90 -16.95 -39.07
C LYS A 752 -12.27 -17.78 -40.20
N GLU A 753 -12.72 -17.56 -41.45
CA GLU A 753 -12.17 -18.25 -42.63
C GLU A 753 -10.72 -17.81 -42.89
N GLU A 754 -10.45 -16.52 -42.76
CA GLU A 754 -9.11 -15.95 -42.88
C GLU A 754 -8.17 -16.52 -41.82
N LEU A 755 -8.65 -16.58 -40.56
CA LEU A 755 -7.91 -17.21 -39.46
C LEU A 755 -7.60 -18.68 -39.73
N ARG A 756 -8.59 -19.45 -40.20
CA ARG A 756 -8.39 -20.86 -40.50
C ARG A 756 -7.35 -21.08 -41.59
N SER A 757 -7.44 -20.30 -42.67
CA SER A 757 -6.46 -20.34 -43.76
C SER A 757 -5.05 -19.95 -43.29
N LEU A 758 -4.92 -19.03 -42.34
CA LEU A 758 -3.64 -18.66 -41.72
C LEU A 758 -3.07 -19.83 -40.90
N ILE A 759 -3.88 -20.43 -40.03
CA ILE A 759 -3.49 -21.59 -39.21
C ILE A 759 -3.03 -22.76 -40.06
N GLU A 760 -3.76 -23.08 -41.12
CA GLU A 760 -3.39 -24.13 -42.06
C GLU A 760 -2.02 -23.87 -42.73
N LYS A 761 -1.71 -22.63 -43.07
CA LYS A 761 -0.42 -22.25 -43.66
C LYS A 761 0.71 -22.34 -42.62
N ILE A 762 0.48 -21.92 -41.38
CA ILE A 762 1.46 -22.03 -40.28
C ILE A 762 1.74 -23.52 -40.00
N ARG A 763 0.75 -24.40 -40.00
CA ARG A 763 0.95 -25.85 -39.81
C ARG A 763 1.84 -26.50 -40.87
N GLN A 764 1.97 -25.89 -42.07
CA GLN A 764 2.84 -26.36 -43.13
C GLN A 764 4.32 -26.02 -42.95
N VAL A 765 4.67 -25.16 -42.00
CA VAL A 765 6.05 -24.81 -41.73
C VAL A 765 6.77 -25.98 -41.06
N GLU A 766 7.93 -26.31 -41.54
CA GLU A 766 8.77 -27.36 -40.98
C GLU A 766 9.08 -27.08 -39.50
N SER A 767 8.96 -28.10 -38.66
CA SER A 767 9.15 -28.06 -37.21
C SER A 767 7.94 -27.62 -36.40
N ILE A 768 6.82 -27.24 -37.01
CA ILE A 768 5.56 -26.99 -36.29
C ILE A 768 4.95 -28.33 -35.87
N ILE A 769 4.59 -28.44 -34.59
CA ILE A 769 3.93 -29.62 -34.01
C ILE A 769 2.41 -29.42 -34.04
N ASP A 770 1.96 -28.28 -33.56
CA ASP A 770 0.55 -27.92 -33.58
C ASP A 770 0.34 -26.41 -33.49
N VAL A 771 -0.85 -25.95 -33.86
CA VAL A 771 -1.28 -24.57 -33.77
C VAL A 771 -2.69 -24.53 -33.19
N GLU A 772 -2.81 -23.90 -32.04
CA GLU A 772 -4.07 -23.79 -31.32
C GLU A 772 -4.51 -22.32 -31.21
N ARG A 773 -5.80 -22.08 -31.21
CA ARG A 773 -6.34 -20.77 -30.89
C ARG A 773 -6.53 -20.66 -29.37
N THR A 774 -6.11 -19.54 -28.77
CA THR A 774 -6.23 -19.33 -27.33
C THR A 774 -7.70 -19.35 -26.91
N THR A 775 -8.05 -20.19 -25.95
CA THR A 775 -9.42 -20.38 -25.45
C THR A 775 -9.69 -19.72 -24.09
N GLY A 776 -8.73 -18.96 -23.55
CA GLY A 776 -8.87 -18.22 -22.31
C GLY A 776 -7.84 -18.58 -21.27
#